data_c6d47a5568fd524f6c3f20b11bb211af
#
_entry.id   c6d47a5568fd524f6c3f20b11bb211af
#
_cell.length_a   1.000
_cell.length_b   1.000
_cell.length_c   1.000
_cell.angle_alpha   90.00
_cell.angle_beta   90.00
_cell.angle_gamma   90.00
#
_symmetry.space_group_name_H-M   'P 1'
#
loop_
_entity.id
_entity.type
_entity.pdbx_description
1 polymer ?
#
loop_
_entity_poly.entity_id
_entity_poly.type
_entity_poly.pdbx_seq_one_letter_code
_entity_poly.pdbx_strand_id
1 'polypeptide(L)'
;LNKRGITKETVKKYKIGFDLHSQRYMIPIYDKHGRCVNIRKYSPNSHGVSKMISYQTGYGTARLYPIQNLEKDEILLCEGEMDCLLANQIGYNAITTTGGANTWKRQWNADFRNKTVYICYDIDEAGNQGAKKVAEELLQVTDKVKIIHLPIVDPPDGDITDYFVALGHSREDLDEVIDRTPWYAAPTVEPEYRPQIHQGNGDIIHLSEASEARFINQQICTDVVVSGKDTAPFGYPKHIRAHCTPSTAKCAMCGVTLRGNEYVVDDNDRIILNLISCTDQQQMTVVRSMLGIPKSCKSHTIEVIEQGIVEEVILQPALDFTSDDRPYTTRIAFALQHGIRANSGYRMSGITVTDPRKQYVTHIMNKCMPSHDNISTFNMNPEIYAKLKIFQPREGESVADKIKDIVNDLTHNVTKIYGREDVIVGIDMVYHSALGFFFQGQEIKRGWVEGLIIGDTRSGKSETAASLMKHYQLGEFVTGENTSFAGLIGGMQQNQKRWFVSWGKIPLNDRRLVILDEASGLSERDISNMSGVRSSGIAEIIKIHQEKTHARTRLIWISNTRTGNPLRQYDFGIYAVKELFGKNEDIARLEFAITCASEEVPLSMINRMSVPTVPHIYTNDLCKLLILWIWSRKNSEIKFEEESVERILKYADKMAAEYTSEIPLVEGANQRIKLARLAIAVAGRLFSTNTTGSEIIVKPEHVDYAYQFLESAYKKASLGYFEFSRQRKEQEAMALAAEDEVVQYLADNKAIAQLLLQQESFRNEDVEYMCDFDRVSVRAHLRFLTKHGMIRKKGFGYVKQPILIRILRERRWQN
;
A
#
# COMPACT_ATOMS: atom_id res chain seq x y z
N LEU A 1 6.42 -45.09 13.76
CA LEU A 1 6.65 -45.38 12.35
C LEU A 1 5.59 -46.38 11.82
N ASN A 2 5.24 -47.48 12.57
CA ASN A 2 4.22 -48.47 12.13
C ASN A 2 2.88 -47.82 11.75
N LYS A 3 2.41 -46.77 12.47
CA LYS A 3 1.18 -46.03 12.12
C LYS A 3 1.29 -45.28 10.79
N ARG A 4 2.50 -45.01 10.31
CA ARG A 4 2.80 -44.40 9.02
C ARG A 4 3.19 -45.47 7.97
N GLY A 5 2.96 -46.74 8.23
CA GLY A 5 3.24 -47.86 7.33
C GLY A 5 4.73 -48.13 7.09
N ILE A 6 5.66 -47.51 7.80
CA ILE A 6 7.11 -47.68 7.56
C ILE A 6 7.61 -48.97 8.19
N THR A 7 8.16 -49.84 7.37
CA THR A 7 8.67 -51.15 7.77
C THR A 7 10.08 -51.09 8.41
N LYS A 8 10.46 -52.22 9.09
CA LYS A 8 11.80 -52.34 9.68
C LYS A 8 12.91 -52.34 8.62
N GLU A 9 12.65 -52.86 7.45
CA GLU A 9 13.55 -52.85 6.29
C GLU A 9 13.83 -51.42 5.82
N THR A 10 12.79 -50.61 5.70
CA THR A 10 12.91 -49.19 5.34
C THR A 10 13.68 -48.40 6.40
N VAL A 11 13.40 -48.63 7.68
CA VAL A 11 14.16 -48.02 8.79
C VAL A 11 15.66 -48.37 8.69
N LYS A 12 15.98 -49.60 8.39
CA LYS A 12 17.37 -50.10 8.20
C LYS A 12 18.03 -49.48 6.95
N LYS A 13 17.31 -49.48 5.81
CA LYS A 13 17.76 -48.95 4.52
C LYS A 13 18.16 -47.48 4.63
N TYR A 14 17.31 -46.65 5.27
CA TYR A 14 17.51 -45.20 5.42
C TYR A 14 18.22 -44.79 6.70
N LYS A 15 18.74 -45.80 7.49
CA LYS A 15 19.49 -45.60 8.74
C LYS A 15 18.76 -44.70 9.74
N ILE A 16 17.44 -44.90 9.86
CA ILE A 16 16.62 -44.11 10.78
C ILE A 16 16.88 -44.61 12.20
N GLY A 17 17.29 -43.68 13.07
CA GLY A 17 17.52 -43.95 14.50
C GLY A 17 16.35 -43.42 15.35
N PHE A 18 16.47 -43.66 16.66
CA PHE A 18 15.56 -43.11 17.65
C PHE A 18 16.35 -42.47 18.80
N ASP A 19 16.09 -41.23 19.06
CA ASP A 19 16.69 -40.50 20.17
C ASP A 19 15.82 -40.65 21.41
N LEU A 20 16.30 -41.43 22.38
CA LEU A 20 15.60 -41.72 23.64
C LEU A 20 15.40 -40.42 24.48
N HIS A 21 16.28 -39.47 24.38
CA HIS A 21 16.21 -38.24 25.16
C HIS A 21 15.14 -37.27 24.64
N SER A 22 15.12 -37.03 23.34
CA SER A 22 14.12 -36.15 22.74
C SER A 22 12.83 -36.89 22.29
N GLN A 23 12.76 -38.21 22.43
CA GLN A 23 11.66 -39.08 22.00
C GLN A 23 11.31 -38.85 20.51
N ARG A 24 12.33 -38.71 19.65
CA ARG A 24 12.18 -38.38 18.23
C ARG A 24 12.90 -39.40 17.35
N TYR A 25 12.32 -39.69 16.20
CA TYR A 25 12.99 -40.46 15.16
C TYR A 25 14.01 -39.57 14.44
N MET A 26 15.20 -40.10 14.17
CA MET A 26 16.34 -39.41 13.59
C MET A 26 16.51 -39.83 12.15
N ILE A 27 16.32 -38.96 11.19
CA ILE A 27 16.43 -39.20 9.75
C ILE A 27 17.70 -38.49 9.26
N PRO A 28 18.78 -39.21 8.91
CA PRO A 28 20.01 -38.62 8.43
C PRO A 28 19.86 -38.13 6.98
N ILE A 29 20.28 -36.90 6.71
CA ILE A 29 20.27 -36.30 5.37
C ILE A 29 21.71 -36.26 4.86
N TYR A 30 21.91 -36.86 3.71
CA TYR A 30 23.24 -36.97 3.08
C TYR A 30 23.36 -36.02 1.88
N ASP A 31 24.59 -35.57 1.61
CA ASP A 31 24.93 -34.85 0.38
C ASP A 31 25.28 -35.81 -0.77
N LYS A 32 25.57 -35.28 -1.96
CA LYS A 32 25.96 -36.03 -3.15
C LYS A 32 27.28 -36.83 -2.96
N HIS A 33 28.07 -36.52 -1.94
CA HIS A 33 29.32 -37.19 -1.58
C HIS A 33 29.15 -38.20 -0.46
N GLY A 34 27.92 -38.46 0.00
CA GLY A 34 27.62 -39.44 1.05
C GLY A 34 27.92 -38.93 2.48
N ARG A 35 28.20 -37.65 2.66
CA ARG A 35 28.44 -37.07 4.00
C ARG A 35 27.13 -36.71 4.64
N CYS A 36 26.92 -37.04 5.90
CA CYS A 36 25.75 -36.62 6.67
C CYS A 36 25.83 -35.12 6.96
N VAL A 37 24.92 -34.31 6.37
CA VAL A 37 24.93 -32.85 6.43
C VAL A 37 23.83 -32.28 7.29
N ASN A 38 22.84 -33.10 7.69
CA ASN A 38 21.80 -32.75 8.66
C ASN A 38 21.17 -34.04 9.20
N ILE A 39 20.50 -33.93 10.32
CA ILE A 39 19.62 -34.97 10.86
C ILE A 39 18.26 -34.31 11.12
N ARG A 40 17.21 -34.84 10.51
CA ARG A 40 15.85 -34.42 10.77
C ARG A 40 15.27 -35.23 11.92
N LYS A 41 14.62 -34.60 12.87
CA LYS A 41 14.00 -35.21 14.03
C LYS A 41 12.49 -35.17 13.93
N TYR A 42 11.86 -36.33 13.80
CA TYR A 42 10.41 -36.49 13.66
C TYR A 42 9.76 -36.95 14.96
N SER A 43 8.67 -36.36 15.37
CA SER A 43 7.78 -36.86 16.42
C SER A 43 6.32 -36.77 16.00
N PRO A 44 5.54 -37.85 16.04
CA PRO A 44 4.10 -37.80 15.74
C PRO A 44 3.30 -37.07 16.83
N ASN A 45 3.80 -37.04 18.08
CA ASN A 45 3.13 -36.52 19.27
C ASN A 45 3.82 -35.22 19.76
N SER A 46 3.90 -34.21 18.91
CA SER A 46 4.57 -32.93 19.24
C SER A 46 3.58 -31.92 19.84
N HIS A 47 3.26 -32.03 21.12
CA HIS A 47 2.42 -31.01 21.79
C HIS A 47 3.04 -29.61 21.70
N GLY A 48 2.50 -28.77 20.81
CA GLY A 48 2.91 -27.36 20.66
C GLY A 48 4.27 -27.10 19.97
N VAL A 49 4.99 -28.14 19.52
CA VAL A 49 6.27 -28.02 18.79
C VAL A 49 6.12 -28.65 17.41
N SER A 50 6.82 -28.13 16.38
CA SER A 50 6.81 -28.71 15.03
C SER A 50 7.07 -30.22 15.03
N LYS A 51 6.27 -30.98 14.25
CA LYS A 51 6.42 -32.42 14.07
C LYS A 51 7.82 -32.79 13.54
N MET A 52 8.40 -31.97 12.69
CA MET A 52 9.69 -32.15 12.06
C MET A 52 10.63 -30.99 12.37
N ILE A 53 11.80 -31.23 12.95
CA ILE A 53 12.80 -30.20 13.26
C ILE A 53 14.19 -30.68 12.84
N SER A 54 15.15 -29.76 12.64
CA SER A 54 16.56 -30.09 12.45
C SER A 54 17.26 -30.43 13.77
N TYR A 55 18.30 -31.22 13.72
CA TYR A 55 19.05 -31.66 14.92
C TYR A 55 19.56 -30.48 15.73
N GLN A 56 20.06 -29.44 15.09
CA GLN A 56 20.61 -28.26 15.73
C GLN A 56 20.27 -27.01 14.94
N THR A 57 20.15 -25.87 15.61
CA THR A 57 19.97 -24.55 15.01
C THR A 57 21.12 -24.23 14.06
N GLY A 58 20.81 -23.69 12.88
CA GLY A 58 21.80 -23.40 11.83
C GLY A 58 21.95 -24.50 10.77
N TYR A 59 21.46 -25.72 11.01
CA TYR A 59 21.49 -26.81 10.03
C TYR A 59 20.17 -26.96 9.24
N GLY A 60 19.23 -26.03 9.42
CA GLY A 60 17.87 -26.09 8.83
C GLY A 60 17.76 -25.76 7.35
N THR A 61 18.88 -25.60 6.62
CA THR A 61 18.86 -25.35 5.17
C THR A 61 18.15 -26.49 4.44
N ALA A 62 17.08 -26.17 3.68
CA ALA A 62 16.35 -27.15 2.88
C ALA A 62 17.26 -27.84 1.85
N ARG A 63 17.08 -29.16 1.70
CA ARG A 63 17.83 -30.05 0.82
C ARG A 63 16.92 -31.05 0.13
N LEU A 64 17.34 -31.61 -0.99
CA LEU A 64 16.68 -32.76 -1.61
C LEU A 64 17.01 -34.03 -0.85
N TYR A 65 16.00 -34.87 -0.59
CA TYR A 65 16.15 -36.12 0.16
C TYR A 65 15.23 -37.20 -0.39
N PRO A 66 15.72 -38.45 -0.56
CA PRO A 66 17.10 -38.86 -0.55
C PRO A 66 17.81 -38.45 -1.86
N ILE A 67 18.99 -37.88 -1.76
CA ILE A 67 19.69 -37.26 -2.90
C ILE A 67 20.09 -38.26 -3.98
N GLN A 68 20.31 -39.55 -3.61
CA GLN A 68 20.69 -40.62 -4.53
C GLN A 68 19.60 -40.90 -5.57
N ASN A 69 18.35 -40.64 -5.26
CA ASN A 69 17.23 -40.88 -6.16
C ASN A 69 17.20 -39.95 -7.37
N LEU A 70 18.01 -38.91 -7.36
CA LEU A 70 18.21 -38.02 -8.52
C LEU A 70 18.91 -38.73 -9.71
N GLU A 71 19.52 -39.87 -9.54
CA GLU A 71 20.16 -40.61 -10.64
C GLU A 71 19.18 -41.22 -11.62
N LYS A 72 17.91 -41.43 -11.23
CA LYS A 72 16.87 -42.01 -12.05
C LYS A 72 16.10 -40.97 -12.87
N ASP A 73 15.54 -41.39 -14.01
CA ASP A 73 14.83 -40.51 -14.96
C ASP A 73 13.39 -40.20 -14.54
N GLU A 74 12.77 -41.05 -13.74
CA GLU A 74 11.41 -40.83 -13.20
C GLU A 74 11.46 -40.55 -11.70
N ILE A 75 10.83 -39.50 -11.27
CA ILE A 75 10.87 -39.04 -9.89
C ILE A 75 9.45 -38.72 -9.39
N LEU A 76 9.08 -39.29 -8.26
CA LEU A 76 7.89 -38.90 -7.50
C LEU A 76 8.31 -37.84 -6.44
N LEU A 77 7.86 -36.63 -6.56
CA LEU A 77 8.18 -35.57 -5.62
C LEU A 77 7.09 -35.45 -4.55
N CYS A 78 7.43 -35.81 -3.31
CA CYS A 78 6.55 -35.75 -2.15
C CYS A 78 6.76 -34.48 -1.32
N GLU A 79 5.77 -34.07 -0.53
CA GLU A 79 5.88 -32.89 0.32
C GLU A 79 6.79 -33.12 1.53
N GLY A 80 6.59 -34.25 2.25
CA GLY A 80 7.27 -34.54 3.50
C GLY A 80 8.23 -35.75 3.44
N GLU A 81 9.17 -35.80 4.43
CA GLU A 81 10.15 -36.89 4.53
C GLU A 81 9.47 -38.26 4.81
N MET A 82 8.35 -38.26 5.53
CA MET A 82 7.65 -39.53 5.88
C MET A 82 6.96 -40.13 4.66
N ASP A 83 6.24 -39.30 3.87
CA ASP A 83 5.55 -39.67 2.64
C ASP A 83 6.54 -40.13 1.57
N CYS A 84 7.69 -39.47 1.50
CA CYS A 84 8.80 -39.83 0.63
C CYS A 84 9.37 -41.22 1.00
N LEU A 85 9.52 -41.50 2.29
CA LEU A 85 10.01 -42.84 2.77
C LEU A 85 9.00 -43.95 2.45
N LEU A 86 7.71 -43.69 2.65
CA LEU A 86 6.65 -44.62 2.33
C LEU A 86 6.57 -44.90 0.84
N ALA A 87 6.58 -43.83 0.01
CA ALA A 87 6.57 -43.99 -1.44
C ALA A 87 7.77 -44.78 -1.97
N ASN A 88 8.96 -44.56 -1.42
CA ASN A 88 10.16 -45.39 -1.73
C ASN A 88 10.03 -46.82 -1.27
N GLN A 89 9.35 -47.10 -0.16
CA GLN A 89 9.09 -48.43 0.31
C GLN A 89 8.18 -49.22 -0.62
N ILE A 90 7.16 -48.55 -1.18
CA ILE A 90 6.19 -49.09 -2.12
C ILE A 90 6.85 -49.35 -3.51
N GLY A 91 7.99 -48.75 -3.76
CA GLY A 91 8.81 -49.02 -4.95
C GLY A 91 8.88 -47.82 -5.94
N TYR A 92 8.35 -46.67 -5.56
CA TYR A 92 8.58 -45.42 -6.32
C TYR A 92 10.01 -44.90 -6.12
N ASN A 93 10.46 -44.10 -7.05
CA ASN A 93 11.70 -43.34 -6.88
C ASN A 93 11.33 -41.95 -6.35
N ALA A 94 11.06 -41.89 -5.05
CA ALA A 94 10.54 -40.69 -4.43
C ALA A 94 11.64 -39.76 -3.87
N ILE A 95 11.44 -38.48 -3.98
CA ILE A 95 12.29 -37.41 -3.43
C ILE A 95 11.38 -36.40 -2.72
N THR A 96 11.89 -35.72 -1.69
CA THR A 96 11.24 -34.58 -1.05
C THR A 96 12.23 -33.45 -0.80
N THR A 97 11.70 -32.27 -0.47
CA THR A 97 12.47 -31.15 0.08
C THR A 97 12.37 -31.17 1.61
N THR A 98 13.49 -31.11 2.31
CA THR A 98 13.51 -31.19 3.79
C THR A 98 12.94 -29.95 4.50
N GLY A 99 12.09 -29.20 3.86
CA GLY A 99 11.46 -27.98 4.40
C GLY A 99 9.98 -27.83 4.09
N GLY A 100 9.39 -28.82 3.36
CA GLY A 100 7.98 -28.81 2.93
C GLY A 100 7.73 -28.04 1.64
N ALA A 101 6.45 -27.91 1.25
CA ALA A 101 5.97 -27.44 -0.06
C ALA A 101 6.61 -26.14 -0.58
N ASN A 102 6.86 -25.17 0.30
CA ASN A 102 7.32 -23.84 -0.09
C ASN A 102 8.84 -23.61 -0.08
N THR A 103 9.64 -24.68 0.01
CA THR A 103 11.11 -24.57 0.18
C THR A 103 11.92 -24.89 -1.08
N TRP A 104 11.26 -24.99 -2.24
CA TRP A 104 11.92 -25.24 -3.50
C TRP A 104 12.97 -24.17 -3.82
N LYS A 105 14.15 -24.62 -4.31
CA LYS A 105 15.24 -23.73 -4.71
C LYS A 105 15.50 -23.87 -6.19
N ARG A 106 15.49 -22.78 -6.93
CA ARG A 106 15.73 -22.73 -8.38
C ARG A 106 17.02 -23.42 -8.82
N GLN A 107 18.04 -23.41 -7.98
CA GLN A 107 19.29 -24.12 -8.24
C GLN A 107 19.15 -25.64 -8.39
N TRP A 108 18.04 -26.24 -7.88
CA TRP A 108 17.77 -27.66 -8.04
C TRP A 108 17.18 -28.01 -9.40
N ASN A 109 16.65 -27.06 -10.14
CA ASN A 109 16.04 -27.30 -11.46
C ASN A 109 17.01 -28.06 -12.39
N ALA A 110 18.31 -27.76 -12.32
CA ALA A 110 19.32 -28.43 -13.12
C ALA A 110 19.42 -29.94 -12.89
N ASP A 111 19.11 -30.40 -11.66
CA ASP A 111 19.15 -31.84 -11.30
C ASP A 111 17.94 -32.61 -11.88
N PHE A 112 16.89 -31.89 -12.34
CA PHE A 112 15.67 -32.47 -12.93
C PHE A 112 15.59 -32.34 -14.46
N ARG A 113 16.65 -31.88 -15.10
CA ARG A 113 16.67 -31.67 -16.56
C ARG A 113 16.37 -32.96 -17.32
N ASN A 114 15.39 -32.90 -18.24
CA ASN A 114 14.89 -33.98 -19.07
C ASN A 114 14.29 -35.19 -18.31
N LYS A 115 14.02 -35.03 -17.01
CA LYS A 115 13.41 -36.09 -16.20
C LYS A 115 11.88 -36.00 -16.23
N THR A 116 11.22 -37.11 -15.98
CA THR A 116 9.78 -37.17 -15.74
C THR A 116 9.52 -36.96 -14.26
N VAL A 117 8.70 -35.96 -13.92
CA VAL A 117 8.43 -35.60 -12.52
C VAL A 117 6.95 -35.66 -12.22
N TYR A 118 6.59 -36.50 -11.24
CA TYR A 118 5.24 -36.61 -10.68
C TYR A 118 5.22 -35.87 -9.34
N ILE A 119 4.54 -34.74 -9.22
CA ILE A 119 4.45 -33.98 -7.97
C ILE A 119 3.21 -34.42 -7.23
N CYS A 120 3.38 -35.04 -6.07
CA CYS A 120 2.33 -35.56 -5.22
C CYS A 120 2.48 -34.95 -3.83
N TYR A 121 1.91 -33.78 -3.62
CA TYR A 121 1.88 -33.06 -2.36
C TYR A 121 0.55 -33.28 -1.64
N ASP A 122 0.46 -32.84 -0.40
CA ASP A 122 -0.74 -32.92 0.41
C ASP A 122 -1.91 -32.19 -0.27
N ILE A 123 -3.16 -32.63 -0.04
CA ILE A 123 -4.33 -32.08 -0.75
C ILE A 123 -4.75 -30.70 -0.21
N ASP A 124 -4.11 -30.23 0.85
CA ASP A 124 -4.39 -28.92 1.43
C ASP A 124 -4.03 -27.75 0.48
N GLU A 125 -4.42 -26.54 0.86
CA GLU A 125 -4.18 -25.32 0.06
C GLU A 125 -2.68 -25.05 -0.12
N ALA A 126 -1.87 -25.27 0.91
CA ALA A 126 -0.41 -25.04 0.91
C ALA A 126 0.31 -26.03 -0.02
N GLY A 127 -0.06 -27.31 0.03
CA GLY A 127 0.45 -28.37 -0.85
C GLY A 127 0.09 -28.09 -2.31
N ASN A 128 -1.17 -27.72 -2.59
CA ASN A 128 -1.63 -27.39 -3.94
C ASN A 128 -0.91 -26.18 -4.55
N GLN A 129 -0.72 -25.11 -3.77
CA GLN A 129 0.06 -23.92 -4.21
C GLN A 129 1.54 -24.26 -4.39
N GLY A 130 2.12 -25.04 -3.48
CA GLY A 130 3.49 -25.52 -3.55
C GLY A 130 3.74 -26.38 -4.78
N ALA A 131 2.84 -27.32 -5.09
CA ALA A 131 2.93 -28.19 -6.25
C ALA A 131 2.90 -27.40 -7.56
N LYS A 132 2.01 -26.42 -7.71
CA LYS A 132 1.96 -25.53 -8.89
C LYS A 132 3.26 -24.76 -9.07
N LYS A 133 3.75 -24.14 -8.00
CA LYS A 133 5.00 -23.37 -8.03
C LYS A 133 6.20 -24.23 -8.45
N VAL A 134 6.31 -25.44 -7.92
CA VAL A 134 7.38 -26.38 -8.29
C VAL A 134 7.22 -26.85 -9.73
N ALA A 135 6.00 -27.13 -10.19
CA ALA A 135 5.75 -27.49 -11.58
C ALA A 135 6.18 -26.39 -12.55
N GLU A 136 5.83 -25.13 -12.30
CA GLU A 136 6.25 -23.96 -13.09
C GLU A 136 7.77 -23.80 -13.14
N GLU A 137 8.47 -24.00 -12.03
CA GLU A 137 9.93 -23.98 -12.00
C GLU A 137 10.55 -25.14 -12.79
N LEU A 138 9.97 -26.35 -12.70
CA LEU A 138 10.46 -27.53 -13.42
C LEU A 138 10.19 -27.46 -14.93
N LEU A 139 9.12 -26.82 -15.38
CA LEU A 139 8.85 -26.60 -16.82
C LEU A 139 9.98 -25.83 -17.55
N GLN A 140 10.85 -25.14 -16.83
CA GLN A 140 12.02 -24.47 -17.40
C GLN A 140 13.11 -25.46 -17.87
N VAL A 141 13.07 -26.72 -17.40
CA VAL A 141 14.13 -27.73 -17.64
C VAL A 141 13.61 -29.07 -18.13
N THR A 142 12.32 -29.36 -18.01
CA THR A 142 11.63 -30.55 -18.51
C THR A 142 10.18 -30.26 -18.84
N ASP A 143 9.66 -30.81 -19.93
CA ASP A 143 8.25 -30.74 -20.34
C ASP A 143 7.40 -31.90 -19.75
N LYS A 144 8.02 -32.82 -19.00
CA LYS A 144 7.42 -34.02 -18.45
C LYS A 144 7.09 -33.87 -16.97
N VAL A 145 6.14 -33.00 -16.65
CA VAL A 145 5.68 -32.75 -15.27
C VAL A 145 4.19 -33.09 -15.16
N LYS A 146 3.78 -33.80 -14.11
CA LYS A 146 2.38 -34.01 -13.73
C LYS A 146 2.18 -33.59 -12.29
N ILE A 147 1.07 -32.92 -11.96
CA ILE A 147 0.63 -32.68 -10.59
C ILE A 147 -0.42 -33.74 -10.27
N ILE A 148 -0.12 -34.60 -9.34
CA ILE A 148 -0.96 -35.73 -8.96
C ILE A 148 -1.87 -35.32 -7.80
N HIS A 149 -3.16 -35.34 -8.04
CA HIS A 149 -4.18 -35.13 -7.01
C HIS A 149 -4.72 -36.52 -6.57
N LEU A 150 -4.39 -36.90 -5.33
CA LEU A 150 -4.87 -38.15 -4.78
C LEU A 150 -6.41 -38.14 -4.61
N PRO A 151 -7.15 -39.18 -5.02
CA PRO A 151 -8.60 -39.22 -4.91
C PRO A 151 -9.06 -39.55 -3.48
N ILE A 152 -8.68 -38.72 -2.50
CA ILE A 152 -9.04 -38.84 -1.09
C ILE A 152 -10.17 -37.83 -0.82
N VAL A 153 -11.25 -38.31 -0.21
CA VAL A 153 -12.43 -37.51 0.17
C VAL A 153 -12.41 -37.22 1.67
N ASP A 154 -11.92 -38.17 2.47
CA ASP A 154 -11.82 -38.06 3.91
C ASP A 154 -10.52 -38.76 4.40
N PRO A 155 -9.59 -38.05 5.02
CA PRO A 155 -9.64 -36.62 5.41
C PRO A 155 -9.44 -35.66 4.22
N PRO A 156 -10.01 -34.42 4.30
CA PRO A 156 -9.94 -33.47 3.18
C PRO A 156 -8.53 -32.88 2.95
N ASP A 157 -7.62 -33.06 3.88
CA ASP A 157 -6.20 -32.66 3.85
C ASP A 157 -5.27 -33.89 3.75
N GLY A 158 -5.73 -34.96 3.09
CA GLY A 158 -5.05 -36.26 3.03
C GLY A 158 -3.68 -36.24 2.34
N ASP A 159 -2.78 -37.08 2.82
CA ASP A 159 -1.41 -37.26 2.32
C ASP A 159 -1.20 -38.66 1.68
N ILE A 160 0.00 -38.93 1.20
CA ILE A 160 0.40 -40.23 0.65
C ILE A 160 0.25 -41.33 1.71
N THR A 161 0.47 -41.05 2.98
CA THR A 161 0.25 -42.04 4.07
C THR A 161 -1.23 -42.39 4.20
N ASP A 162 -2.13 -41.41 4.12
CA ASP A 162 -3.56 -41.65 4.17
C ASP A 162 -4.02 -42.52 3.00
N TYR A 163 -3.51 -42.24 1.79
CA TYR A 163 -3.83 -42.99 0.58
C TYR A 163 -3.46 -44.46 0.69
N PHE A 164 -2.23 -44.77 1.08
CA PHE A 164 -1.74 -46.16 1.10
C PHE A 164 -2.05 -46.91 2.42
N VAL A 165 -2.00 -46.24 3.58
CA VAL A 165 -2.10 -46.88 4.88
C VAL A 165 -3.50 -46.82 5.45
N ALA A 166 -4.19 -45.69 5.42
CA ALA A 166 -5.53 -45.54 5.96
C ALA A 166 -6.59 -46.10 5.02
N LEU A 167 -6.47 -45.81 3.71
CA LEU A 167 -7.45 -46.23 2.69
C LEU A 167 -7.08 -47.57 2.03
N GLY A 168 -5.83 -48.07 2.21
CA GLY A 168 -5.40 -49.39 1.76
C GLY A 168 -5.22 -49.50 0.25
N HIS A 169 -4.99 -48.41 -0.48
CA HIS A 169 -4.72 -48.47 -1.91
C HIS A 169 -3.38 -49.13 -2.22
N SER A 170 -3.29 -49.73 -3.39
CA SER A 170 -2.09 -50.38 -3.90
C SER A 170 -1.21 -49.44 -4.72
N ARG A 171 -0.05 -49.91 -5.11
CA ARG A 171 0.82 -49.20 -6.05
C ARG A 171 0.15 -49.03 -7.41
N GLU A 172 -0.52 -50.06 -7.88
CA GLU A 172 -1.22 -50.08 -9.17
C GLU A 172 -2.34 -49.02 -9.21
N ASP A 173 -3.01 -48.76 -8.07
CA ASP A 173 -4.04 -47.73 -7.98
C ASP A 173 -3.41 -46.31 -8.18
N LEU A 174 -2.22 -46.05 -7.62
CA LEU A 174 -1.55 -44.76 -7.83
C LEU A 174 -0.97 -44.66 -9.24
N ASP A 175 -0.43 -45.76 -9.80
CA ASP A 175 0.03 -45.78 -11.19
C ASP A 175 -1.15 -45.45 -12.14
N GLU A 176 -2.36 -45.94 -11.88
CA GLU A 176 -3.56 -45.58 -12.64
C GLU A 176 -3.93 -44.07 -12.50
N VAL A 177 -3.80 -43.49 -11.31
CA VAL A 177 -3.99 -42.04 -11.11
C VAL A 177 -2.93 -41.23 -11.87
N ILE A 178 -1.66 -41.67 -11.84
CA ILE A 178 -0.57 -41.03 -12.57
C ILE A 178 -0.84 -41.06 -14.08
N ASP A 179 -1.28 -42.22 -14.62
CA ASP A 179 -1.54 -42.39 -16.04
C ASP A 179 -2.70 -41.50 -16.51
N ARG A 180 -3.77 -41.42 -15.75
CA ARG A 180 -4.93 -40.56 -16.07
C ARG A 180 -4.66 -39.09 -15.90
N THR A 181 -3.68 -38.70 -15.12
CA THR A 181 -3.33 -37.26 -14.89
C THR A 181 -2.68 -36.70 -16.15
N PRO A 182 -3.21 -35.57 -16.71
CA PRO A 182 -2.61 -34.91 -17.85
C PRO A 182 -1.25 -34.32 -17.51
N TRP A 183 -0.39 -34.13 -18.52
CA TRP A 183 0.84 -33.37 -18.39
C TRP A 183 0.50 -31.94 -17.95
N TYR A 184 1.23 -31.44 -16.97
CA TYR A 184 1.06 -30.07 -16.51
C TYR A 184 1.52 -29.10 -17.62
N ALA A 185 0.57 -28.39 -18.20
CA ALA A 185 0.84 -27.22 -19.00
C ALA A 185 0.73 -26.02 -18.06
N ALA A 186 1.72 -25.15 -18.05
CA ALA A 186 1.52 -23.84 -17.44
C ALA A 186 0.18 -23.29 -17.95
N PRO A 187 -0.70 -22.76 -17.09
CA PRO A 187 -1.93 -22.17 -17.55
C PRO A 187 -1.55 -21.21 -18.68
N THR A 188 -1.96 -21.54 -19.90
CA THR A 188 -2.01 -20.57 -20.99
C THR A 188 -2.97 -19.54 -20.44
N VAL A 189 -2.43 -18.47 -19.84
CA VAL A 189 -3.14 -17.24 -19.69
C VAL A 189 -3.54 -16.91 -21.12
N GLU A 190 -4.81 -17.18 -21.48
CA GLU A 190 -5.36 -16.54 -22.66
C GLU A 190 -5.03 -15.07 -22.46
N PRO A 191 -4.38 -14.42 -23.41
CA PRO A 191 -3.98 -13.05 -23.24
C PRO A 191 -5.27 -12.25 -23.07
N GLU A 192 -5.67 -12.00 -21.82
CA GLU A 192 -6.63 -10.96 -21.53
C GLU A 192 -6.09 -9.71 -22.19
N TYR A 193 -6.76 -9.36 -23.30
CA TYR A 193 -6.66 -8.12 -24.03
C TYR A 193 -5.24 -7.52 -24.08
N ARG A 194 -4.39 -8.05 -24.94
CA ARG A 194 -3.29 -7.27 -25.50
C ARG A 194 -3.93 -6.22 -26.39
N PRO A 195 -3.83 -4.94 -26.11
CA PRO A 195 -4.18 -3.92 -27.09
C PRO A 195 -3.38 -4.27 -28.36
N GLN A 196 -4.07 -4.40 -29.50
CA GLN A 196 -3.43 -4.64 -30.78
C GLN A 196 -2.36 -3.57 -30.97
N ILE A 197 -1.11 -3.98 -30.89
CA ILE A 197 0.05 -3.11 -31.09
C ILE A 197 0.12 -2.92 -32.60
N HIS A 198 -0.26 -1.74 -33.05
CA HIS A 198 0.03 -1.30 -34.37
C HIS A 198 1.54 -1.34 -34.60
N GLN A 199 2.00 -2.14 -35.51
CA GLN A 199 3.38 -2.20 -35.99
C GLN A 199 3.81 -0.80 -36.45
N GLY A 200 4.66 -0.18 -35.63
CA GLY A 200 5.26 1.11 -35.93
C GLY A 200 6.26 1.48 -34.81
N ASN A 201 7.53 1.07 -34.99
CA ASN A 201 8.71 1.44 -34.20
C ASN A 201 8.76 0.92 -32.75
N GLY A 202 9.11 -0.35 -32.59
CA GLY A 202 9.57 -0.97 -31.34
C GLY A 202 8.43 -1.39 -30.40
N ASP A 203 8.36 -2.68 -30.06
CA ASP A 203 7.39 -3.19 -29.07
C ASP A 203 7.63 -2.54 -27.72
N ILE A 204 6.55 -2.05 -27.08
CA ILE A 204 6.62 -1.52 -25.72
C ILE A 204 6.75 -2.70 -24.76
N ILE A 205 7.87 -2.80 -24.09
CA ILE A 205 8.12 -3.86 -23.10
C ILE A 205 7.91 -3.34 -21.69
N HIS A 206 7.52 -4.22 -20.77
CA HIS A 206 7.40 -3.86 -19.38
C HIS A 206 8.80 -3.67 -18.74
N LEU A 207 8.94 -2.70 -17.83
CA LEU A 207 10.24 -2.37 -17.23
C LEU A 207 10.90 -3.56 -16.51
N SER A 208 10.12 -4.47 -15.92
CA SER A 208 10.66 -5.67 -15.27
C SER A 208 11.36 -6.60 -16.26
N GLU A 209 10.87 -6.68 -17.49
CA GLU A 209 11.41 -7.51 -18.56
C GLU A 209 12.64 -6.87 -19.20
N ALA A 210 12.74 -5.53 -19.21
CA ALA A 210 13.80 -4.75 -19.83
C ALA A 210 15.22 -5.14 -19.34
N SER A 211 15.35 -5.76 -18.18
CA SER A 211 16.62 -6.22 -17.60
C SER A 211 16.92 -7.70 -17.83
N GLU A 212 16.07 -8.42 -18.58
CA GLU A 212 16.32 -9.82 -18.91
C GLU A 212 17.48 -9.97 -19.90
N ALA A 213 18.14 -11.12 -19.86
CA ALA A 213 19.32 -11.41 -20.70
C ALA A 213 19.06 -11.21 -22.20
N ARG A 214 17.82 -11.48 -22.67
CA ARG A 214 17.43 -11.32 -24.09
C ARG A 214 17.45 -9.86 -24.58
N PHE A 215 17.33 -8.89 -23.66
CA PHE A 215 17.32 -7.46 -24.01
C PHE A 215 18.66 -6.76 -23.83
N ILE A 216 19.68 -7.45 -23.31
CA ILE A 216 21.02 -6.88 -23.17
C ILE A 216 21.61 -6.56 -24.55
N ASN A 217 22.05 -5.31 -24.73
CA ASN A 217 22.50 -4.71 -25.98
C ASN A 217 21.41 -4.61 -27.06
N GLN A 218 20.12 -4.67 -26.65
CA GLN A 218 19.00 -4.48 -27.55
C GLN A 218 18.32 -3.12 -27.31
N GLN A 219 17.75 -2.58 -28.37
CA GLN A 219 16.88 -1.41 -28.27
C GLN A 219 15.59 -1.78 -27.55
N ILE A 220 15.20 -0.97 -26.59
CA ILE A 220 13.98 -1.12 -25.81
C ILE A 220 13.13 0.14 -25.90
N CYS A 221 11.81 -0.05 -25.76
CA CYS A 221 10.84 1.01 -25.55
C CYS A 221 9.96 0.63 -24.34
N THR A 222 9.83 1.50 -23.35
CA THR A 222 9.06 1.19 -22.14
C THR A 222 8.33 2.42 -21.63
N ASP A 223 7.12 2.20 -21.10
CA ASP A 223 6.34 3.21 -20.40
C ASP A 223 6.67 3.17 -18.89
N VAL A 224 7.13 4.29 -18.37
CA VAL A 224 7.68 4.37 -17.02
C VAL A 224 7.24 5.64 -16.30
N VAL A 225 7.32 5.60 -14.96
CA VAL A 225 7.27 6.79 -14.12
C VAL A 225 8.66 7.02 -13.55
N VAL A 226 9.15 8.25 -13.64
CA VAL A 226 10.41 8.66 -13.01
C VAL A 226 10.15 8.93 -11.54
N SER A 227 10.48 7.96 -10.68
CA SER A 227 10.26 8.08 -9.22
C SER A 227 11.34 8.88 -8.50
N GLY A 228 12.49 9.06 -9.13
CA GLY A 228 13.58 9.85 -8.58
C GLY A 228 14.59 10.27 -9.61
N LYS A 229 15.39 11.26 -9.28
CA LYS A 229 16.50 11.70 -10.14
C LYS A 229 17.65 12.31 -9.33
N ASP A 230 18.82 12.40 -9.97
CA ASP A 230 19.96 13.16 -9.46
C ASP A 230 19.59 14.66 -9.38
N THR A 231 20.04 15.32 -8.33
CA THR A 231 19.83 16.76 -8.14
C THR A 231 20.72 17.62 -9.04
N ALA A 232 21.78 17.07 -9.63
CA ALA A 232 22.70 17.76 -10.51
C ALA A 232 23.03 16.90 -11.74
N PRO A 233 22.51 17.26 -12.93
CA PRO A 233 22.90 16.60 -14.16
C PRO A 233 24.40 16.74 -14.42
N PHE A 234 24.98 15.75 -15.12
CA PHE A 234 26.42 15.80 -15.46
C PHE A 234 26.66 15.84 -16.96
N GLY A 235 27.78 16.46 -17.34
CA GLY A 235 28.17 16.62 -18.74
C GLY A 235 29.09 15.50 -19.20
N TYR A 236 29.04 15.19 -20.49
CA TYR A 236 30.03 14.37 -21.18
C TYR A 236 30.38 15.01 -22.52
N PRO A 237 31.59 14.82 -23.04
CA PRO A 237 31.97 15.33 -24.36
C PRO A 237 31.16 14.61 -25.44
N LYS A 238 30.23 15.34 -26.05
CA LYS A 238 29.32 14.82 -27.08
C LYS A 238 29.90 14.95 -28.47
N HIS A 239 30.40 16.15 -28.78
CA HIS A 239 31.04 16.48 -30.03
C HIS A 239 32.42 17.02 -29.76
N ILE A 240 33.45 16.42 -30.36
CA ILE A 240 34.85 16.73 -30.11
C ILE A 240 35.58 17.00 -31.43
N ARG A 241 36.57 17.91 -31.37
CA ARG A 241 37.54 18.14 -32.44
C ARG A 241 38.88 17.62 -32.00
N ALA A 242 39.51 16.79 -32.82
CA ALA A 242 40.84 16.27 -32.53
C ALA A 242 41.79 16.48 -33.73
N HIS A 243 42.95 17.04 -33.46
CA HIS A 243 43.96 17.25 -34.48
C HIS A 243 45.38 16.97 -33.94
N CYS A 244 46.27 16.62 -34.82
CA CYS A 244 47.68 16.40 -34.51
C CYS A 244 48.49 17.69 -34.74
N THR A 245 49.50 17.97 -33.89
CA THR A 245 50.38 19.10 -34.06
C THR A 245 51.84 18.62 -34.25
N PRO A 246 52.51 18.87 -35.38
CA PRO A 246 52.02 19.58 -36.56
C PRO A 246 50.93 18.79 -37.30
N SER A 247 50.06 19.51 -38.04
CA SER A 247 48.95 18.95 -38.79
C SER A 247 49.41 18.02 -39.91
N THR A 248 49.52 16.72 -39.57
CA THR A 248 49.89 15.65 -40.53
C THR A 248 48.82 14.59 -40.52
N ALA A 249 48.55 13.97 -41.67
CA ALA A 249 47.57 12.90 -41.82
C ALA A 249 47.88 11.70 -40.89
N LYS A 250 49.11 11.50 -40.53
CA LYS A 250 49.58 10.45 -39.59
C LYS A 250 50.48 11.08 -38.56
N CYS A 251 50.20 10.83 -37.31
CA CYS A 251 51.00 11.36 -36.19
C CYS A 251 52.45 10.78 -36.21
N ALA A 252 53.44 11.63 -36.23
CA ALA A 252 54.83 11.24 -36.22
C ALA A 252 55.27 10.52 -34.92
N MET A 253 54.61 10.83 -33.79
CA MET A 253 54.95 10.25 -32.49
C MET A 253 54.28 8.88 -32.19
N CYS A 254 53.01 8.70 -32.59
CA CYS A 254 52.28 7.46 -32.23
C CYS A 254 51.74 6.71 -33.44
N GLY A 255 51.89 7.22 -34.64
CA GLY A 255 51.47 6.56 -35.86
C GLY A 255 49.95 6.55 -36.11
N VAL A 256 49.16 7.16 -35.25
CA VAL A 256 47.68 7.21 -35.37
C VAL A 256 47.30 8.15 -36.51
N THR A 257 46.38 7.68 -37.37
CA THR A 257 45.78 8.48 -38.44
C THR A 257 44.36 8.86 -38.00
N LEU A 258 44.11 10.16 -37.81
CA LEU A 258 42.79 10.64 -37.51
C LEU A 258 41.97 10.75 -38.81
N ARG A 259 40.76 10.14 -38.83
CA ARG A 259 39.83 10.21 -39.98
C ARG A 259 38.87 11.39 -39.76
N GLY A 260 39.25 12.58 -40.28
CA GLY A 260 38.54 13.81 -40.07
C GLY A 260 39.03 14.58 -38.83
N ASN A 261 38.47 15.76 -38.61
CA ASN A 261 38.81 16.64 -37.51
C ASN A 261 37.74 16.66 -36.40
N GLU A 262 36.53 16.18 -36.69
CA GLU A 262 35.38 16.22 -35.78
C GLU A 262 34.80 14.82 -35.60
N TYR A 263 34.43 14.48 -34.39
CA TYR A 263 33.91 13.19 -33.98
C TYR A 263 32.74 13.36 -33.05
N VAL A 264 31.70 12.56 -33.29
CA VAL A 264 30.51 12.50 -32.43
C VAL A 264 30.62 11.25 -31.57
N VAL A 265 30.38 11.39 -30.27
CA VAL A 265 30.48 10.33 -29.27
C VAL A 265 29.16 9.61 -29.10
N ASP A 266 28.03 10.22 -29.50
CA ASP A 266 26.65 9.74 -29.28
C ASP A 266 26.32 8.39 -29.93
N ASP A 267 27.08 7.96 -30.94
CA ASP A 267 26.77 6.73 -31.68
C ASP A 267 27.25 5.45 -30.98
N ASN A 268 27.87 5.59 -29.78
CA ASN A 268 28.38 4.44 -29.07
C ASN A 268 28.00 4.46 -27.59
N ASP A 269 26.89 3.77 -27.27
CA ASP A 269 26.34 3.69 -25.91
C ASP A 269 27.33 3.15 -24.85
N ARG A 270 28.25 2.27 -25.22
CA ARG A 270 29.29 1.76 -24.30
C ARG A 270 30.35 2.83 -23.98
N ILE A 271 30.64 3.69 -24.92
CA ILE A 271 31.56 4.82 -24.69
C ILE A 271 30.87 5.85 -23.78
N ILE A 272 29.63 6.16 -24.04
CA ILE A 272 28.81 7.03 -23.20
C ILE A 272 28.79 6.49 -21.76
N LEU A 273 28.49 5.20 -21.56
CA LEU A 273 28.49 4.58 -20.23
C LEU A 273 29.86 4.72 -19.51
N ASN A 274 30.95 4.54 -20.23
CA ASN A 274 32.31 4.77 -19.70
C ASN A 274 32.56 6.24 -19.32
N LEU A 275 32.12 7.19 -20.14
CA LEU A 275 32.22 8.61 -19.87
C LEU A 275 31.42 9.06 -18.66
N ILE A 276 30.17 8.59 -18.53
CA ILE A 276 29.29 8.86 -17.40
C ILE A 276 29.92 8.41 -16.07
N SER A 277 30.70 7.32 -16.12
CA SER A 277 31.30 6.74 -14.92
C SER A 277 32.65 7.36 -14.54
N CYS A 278 33.12 8.33 -15.27
CA CYS A 278 34.46 8.92 -15.11
C CYS A 278 34.41 10.36 -14.56
N THR A 279 35.50 10.77 -13.87
CA THR A 279 35.74 12.19 -13.59
C THR A 279 36.12 12.93 -14.88
N ASP A 280 36.03 14.26 -14.94
CA ASP A 280 36.34 15.06 -16.13
C ASP A 280 37.74 14.71 -16.71
N GLN A 281 38.74 14.59 -15.84
CA GLN A 281 40.10 14.19 -16.28
C GLN A 281 40.15 12.77 -16.85
N GLN A 282 39.34 11.85 -16.33
CA GLN A 282 39.25 10.48 -16.84
C GLN A 282 38.45 10.41 -18.13
N GLN A 283 37.46 11.27 -18.33
CA GLN A 283 36.70 11.36 -19.59
C GLN A 283 37.59 11.61 -20.77
N MET A 284 38.56 12.53 -20.67
CA MET A 284 39.51 12.80 -21.73
C MET A 284 40.41 11.58 -22.02
N THR A 285 40.69 10.75 -21.02
CA THR A 285 41.43 9.48 -21.25
C THR A 285 40.61 8.50 -22.04
N VAL A 286 39.29 8.38 -21.78
CA VAL A 286 38.35 7.53 -22.54
C VAL A 286 38.23 8.02 -23.99
N VAL A 287 38.09 9.33 -24.19
CA VAL A 287 38.08 9.96 -25.53
C VAL A 287 39.34 9.67 -26.30
N ARG A 288 40.52 9.81 -25.68
CA ARG A 288 41.79 9.46 -26.33
C ARG A 288 41.84 7.96 -26.72
N SER A 289 41.38 7.10 -25.85
CA SER A 289 41.31 5.65 -26.13
C SER A 289 40.38 5.33 -27.31
N MET A 290 39.21 6.01 -27.39
CA MET A 290 38.27 5.89 -28.49
C MET A 290 38.92 6.26 -29.84
N LEU A 291 39.76 7.30 -29.86
CA LEU A 291 40.45 7.75 -31.06
C LEU A 291 41.75 6.93 -31.33
N GLY A 292 42.03 5.91 -30.54
CA GLY A 292 43.24 5.11 -30.63
C GLY A 292 44.51 5.85 -30.22
N ILE A 293 44.42 6.98 -29.55
CA ILE A 293 45.56 7.83 -29.18
C ILE A 293 46.19 7.33 -27.87
N PRO A 294 47.45 6.87 -27.86
CA PRO A 294 48.13 6.43 -26.64
C PRO A 294 48.26 7.55 -25.60
N LYS A 295 48.17 7.22 -24.32
CA LYS A 295 48.32 8.15 -23.21
C LYS A 295 49.66 8.91 -23.24
N SER A 296 50.71 8.29 -23.75
CA SER A 296 52.06 8.85 -23.88
C SER A 296 52.20 9.91 -24.98
N CYS A 297 51.31 9.93 -25.96
CA CYS A 297 51.38 10.87 -27.08
C CYS A 297 50.81 12.24 -26.68
N LYS A 298 51.71 13.26 -26.71
CA LYS A 298 51.35 14.66 -26.40
C LYS A 298 51.04 15.51 -27.64
N SER A 299 51.22 14.96 -28.85
CA SER A 299 51.04 15.67 -30.10
C SER A 299 49.61 15.85 -30.58
N HIS A 300 48.64 15.31 -29.84
CA HIS A 300 47.21 15.44 -30.16
C HIS A 300 46.52 16.41 -29.21
N THR A 301 45.88 17.41 -29.78
CA THR A 301 44.98 18.33 -29.08
C THR A 301 43.53 17.89 -29.32
N ILE A 302 42.77 17.78 -28.26
CA ILE A 302 41.34 17.43 -28.27
C ILE A 302 40.58 18.56 -27.63
N GLU A 303 39.64 19.12 -28.37
CA GLU A 303 38.74 20.20 -27.94
C GLU A 303 37.31 19.66 -27.87
N VAL A 304 36.59 19.96 -26.82
CA VAL A 304 35.15 19.66 -26.72
C VAL A 304 34.37 20.81 -27.36
N ILE A 305 33.67 20.52 -28.45
CA ILE A 305 32.86 21.50 -29.19
C ILE A 305 31.47 21.58 -28.53
N GLU A 306 30.90 20.42 -28.19
CA GLU A 306 29.58 20.30 -27.59
C GLU A 306 29.63 19.32 -26.45
N GLN A 307 28.98 19.70 -25.34
CA GLN A 307 28.75 18.80 -24.20
C GLN A 307 27.34 18.24 -24.26
N GLY A 308 27.19 16.93 -24.13
CA GLY A 308 25.94 16.30 -23.84
C GLY A 308 25.63 16.35 -22.35
N ILE A 309 24.36 16.35 -22.00
CA ILE A 309 23.87 16.32 -20.61
C ILE A 309 23.22 14.98 -20.33
N VAL A 310 23.55 14.42 -19.18
CA VAL A 310 22.96 13.16 -18.69
C VAL A 310 22.30 13.38 -17.35
N GLU A 311 21.06 12.93 -17.25
CA GLU A 311 20.33 12.85 -15.97
C GLU A 311 20.24 11.38 -15.53
N GLU A 312 20.75 11.05 -14.34
CA GLU A 312 20.56 9.72 -13.74
C GLU A 312 19.18 9.69 -13.08
N VAL A 313 18.34 8.74 -13.49
CA VAL A 313 16.94 8.65 -13.08
C VAL A 313 16.62 7.28 -12.50
N ILE A 314 15.65 7.24 -11.59
CA ILE A 314 15.08 6.01 -11.05
C ILE A 314 13.74 5.80 -11.73
N LEU A 315 13.63 4.71 -12.47
CA LEU A 315 12.43 4.32 -13.21
C LEU A 315 11.60 3.32 -12.42
N GLN A 316 10.29 3.45 -12.52
CA GLN A 316 9.29 2.48 -12.07
C GLN A 316 8.36 2.16 -13.23
N PRO A 317 7.72 0.97 -13.26
CA PRO A 317 6.69 0.69 -14.25
C PRO A 317 5.57 1.74 -14.19
N ALA A 318 4.97 2.06 -15.34
CA ALA A 318 3.77 2.88 -15.38
C ALA A 318 2.65 2.17 -14.60
N LEU A 319 1.88 2.93 -13.80
CA LEU A 319 0.85 2.38 -12.90
C LEU A 319 -0.26 1.62 -13.65
N ASP A 320 -0.48 1.94 -14.92
CA ASP A 320 -1.48 1.28 -15.76
C ASP A 320 -1.09 -0.14 -16.23
N PHE A 321 0.17 -0.56 -16.00
CA PHE A 321 0.71 -1.87 -16.33
C PHE A 321 0.93 -2.79 -15.12
N THR A 322 0.50 -2.39 -13.93
CA THR A 322 0.58 -3.24 -12.74
C THR A 322 -0.50 -4.32 -12.79
N SER A 323 -0.21 -5.44 -13.45
CA SER A 323 -0.93 -6.69 -13.19
C SER A 323 -0.37 -7.30 -11.89
N ASP A 324 -1.22 -7.92 -11.07
CA ASP A 324 -0.84 -8.58 -9.81
C ASP A 324 0.33 -9.59 -9.95
N ASP A 325 0.57 -10.07 -11.17
CA ASP A 325 1.57 -11.10 -11.49
C ASP A 325 2.95 -10.53 -11.86
N ARG A 326 3.13 -9.20 -11.98
CA ARG A 326 4.42 -8.63 -12.41
C ARG A 326 5.15 -7.98 -11.24
N PRO A 327 6.44 -8.34 -11.03
CA PRO A 327 7.20 -7.78 -9.92
C PRO A 327 7.34 -6.25 -10.06
N TYR A 328 6.99 -5.54 -9.01
CA TYR A 328 7.24 -4.10 -8.89
C TYR A 328 8.74 -3.87 -8.72
N THR A 329 9.37 -3.42 -9.79
CA THR A 329 10.84 -3.24 -9.81
C THR A 329 11.20 -1.80 -10.13
N THR A 330 12.17 -1.28 -9.40
CA THR A 330 12.83 -0.01 -9.74
C THR A 330 14.12 -0.28 -10.51
N ARG A 331 14.42 0.58 -11.49
CA ARG A 331 15.64 0.50 -12.29
C ARG A 331 16.32 1.86 -12.36
N ILE A 332 17.65 1.84 -12.31
CA ILE A 332 18.44 3.04 -12.59
C ILE A 332 18.66 3.13 -14.10
N ALA A 333 18.47 4.32 -14.64
CA ALA A 333 18.71 4.62 -16.03
C ALA A 333 19.42 5.96 -16.21
N PHE A 334 20.08 6.13 -17.33
CA PHE A 334 20.75 7.35 -17.75
C PHE A 334 19.99 7.96 -18.92
N ALA A 335 19.34 9.09 -18.70
CA ALA A 335 18.62 9.82 -19.75
C ALA A 335 19.58 10.81 -20.43
N LEU A 336 19.78 10.65 -21.73
CA LEU A 336 20.61 11.54 -22.54
C LEU A 336 19.85 12.79 -22.99
N GLN A 337 18.87 13.22 -22.18
CA GLN A 337 18.01 14.34 -22.44
C GLN A 337 17.88 15.16 -21.15
N HIS A 338 17.94 16.49 -21.28
CA HIS A 338 17.74 17.39 -20.14
C HIS A 338 16.27 17.70 -19.89
N GLY A 339 15.95 17.97 -18.63
CA GLY A 339 14.62 18.44 -18.23
C GLY A 339 13.65 17.32 -17.87
N ILE A 340 14.13 16.12 -17.58
CA ILE A 340 13.31 15.03 -17.04
C ILE A 340 12.79 15.44 -15.67
N ARG A 341 11.47 15.32 -15.49
CA ARG A 341 10.81 15.67 -14.23
C ARG A 341 10.56 14.40 -13.43
N ALA A 342 10.97 14.40 -12.17
CA ALA A 342 10.57 13.38 -11.23
C ALA A 342 9.04 13.45 -11.01
N ASN A 343 8.43 12.32 -10.64
CA ASN A 343 6.99 12.17 -10.49
C ASN A 343 6.21 12.43 -11.80
N SER A 344 6.77 12.04 -12.93
CA SER A 344 6.12 12.19 -14.24
C SER A 344 6.28 10.93 -15.07
N GLY A 345 5.25 10.63 -15.86
CA GLY A 345 5.25 9.50 -16.79
C GLY A 345 5.98 9.83 -18.09
N TYR A 346 6.72 8.88 -18.60
CA TYR A 346 7.44 8.96 -19.86
C TYR A 346 7.34 7.65 -20.63
N ARG A 347 7.28 7.79 -21.97
CA ARG A 347 7.66 6.72 -22.87
C ARG A 347 9.13 6.91 -23.20
N MET A 348 9.95 5.97 -22.79
CA MET A 348 11.40 6.04 -22.94
C MET A 348 11.89 4.95 -23.89
N SER A 349 12.74 5.36 -24.84
CA SER A 349 13.42 4.44 -25.74
C SER A 349 14.91 4.58 -25.59
N GLY A 350 15.62 3.47 -25.68
CA GLY A 350 17.05 3.41 -25.50
C GLY A 350 17.60 2.01 -25.54
N ILE A 351 18.73 1.77 -24.95
CA ILE A 351 19.41 0.47 -24.97
C ILE A 351 19.63 -0.04 -23.54
N THR A 352 19.46 -1.35 -23.37
CA THR A 352 19.82 -2.05 -22.13
C THR A 352 21.27 -2.48 -22.19
N VAL A 353 22.06 -2.11 -21.19
CA VAL A 353 23.49 -2.42 -21.11
C VAL A 353 23.88 -2.95 -19.73
N THR A 354 24.95 -3.70 -19.66
CA THR A 354 25.58 -4.09 -18.39
C THR A 354 26.62 -3.06 -17.98
N ASP A 355 26.50 -2.50 -16.78
CA ASP A 355 27.57 -1.66 -16.22
C ASP A 355 28.74 -2.55 -15.77
N PRO A 356 29.90 -2.48 -16.42
CA PRO A 356 31.05 -3.36 -16.15
C PRO A 356 31.67 -3.12 -14.77
N ARG A 357 31.41 -1.99 -14.13
CA ARG A 357 31.95 -1.62 -12.81
C ARG A 357 31.07 -2.06 -11.66
N LYS A 358 29.76 -1.89 -11.85
CA LYS A 358 28.77 -2.16 -10.80
C LYS A 358 28.13 -3.54 -10.93
N GLN A 359 28.40 -4.28 -12.02
CA GLN A 359 27.91 -5.63 -12.32
C GLN A 359 26.37 -5.75 -12.30
N TYR A 360 25.65 -4.68 -12.61
CA TYR A 360 24.20 -4.69 -12.79
C TYR A 360 23.79 -4.21 -14.17
N VAL A 361 22.57 -4.55 -14.54
CA VAL A 361 21.95 -4.10 -15.79
C VAL A 361 21.41 -2.68 -15.59
N THR A 362 21.74 -1.79 -16.53
CA THR A 362 21.24 -0.41 -16.57
C THR A 362 20.71 -0.07 -17.96
N HIS A 363 20.07 1.08 -18.09
CA HIS A 363 19.47 1.52 -19.35
C HIS A 363 20.02 2.88 -19.72
N ILE A 364 20.38 3.07 -20.98
CA ILE A 364 20.72 4.37 -21.56
C ILE A 364 19.55 4.80 -22.43
N MET A 365 18.80 5.81 -22.01
CA MET A 365 17.59 6.30 -22.64
C MET A 365 17.90 7.52 -23.50
N ASN A 366 17.89 7.36 -24.81
CA ASN A 366 18.22 8.42 -25.76
C ASN A 366 17.01 9.26 -26.16
N LYS A 367 15.78 8.72 -25.98
CA LYS A 367 14.55 9.43 -26.28
C LYS A 367 13.57 9.28 -25.12
N CYS A 368 13.17 10.41 -24.54
CA CYS A 368 12.24 10.47 -23.41
C CYS A 368 11.07 11.38 -23.79
N MET A 369 9.93 10.80 -24.14
CA MET A 369 8.72 11.54 -24.48
C MET A 369 7.78 11.53 -23.29
N PRO A 370 7.26 12.68 -22.82
CA PRO A 370 6.22 12.70 -21.80
C PRO A 370 5.07 11.78 -22.20
N SER A 371 4.72 10.87 -21.31
CA SER A 371 3.56 10.01 -21.46
C SER A 371 2.35 10.71 -20.88
N HIS A 372 1.27 10.75 -21.63
CA HIS A 372 -0.01 11.23 -21.13
C HIS A 372 -0.69 10.10 -20.38
N ASP A 373 -1.04 10.34 -19.12
CA ASP A 373 -1.81 9.39 -18.32
C ASP A 373 -3.27 9.34 -18.81
N ASN A 374 -3.94 8.22 -18.53
CA ASN A 374 -5.34 8.01 -18.93
C ASN A 374 -6.30 9.08 -18.38
N ILE A 375 -5.93 9.76 -17.30
CA ILE A 375 -6.72 10.85 -16.70
C ILE A 375 -6.64 12.12 -17.57
N SER A 376 -5.43 12.44 -18.07
CA SER A 376 -5.20 13.64 -18.89
C SER A 376 -5.72 13.49 -20.32
N THR A 377 -5.76 12.26 -20.83
CA THR A 377 -6.21 11.93 -22.18
C THR A 377 -7.69 11.57 -22.26
N PHE A 378 -8.37 11.46 -21.10
CA PHE A 378 -9.79 11.14 -21.06
C PHE A 378 -10.60 12.18 -21.85
N ASN A 379 -11.34 11.71 -22.85
CA ASN A 379 -12.22 12.54 -23.65
C ASN A 379 -13.63 11.93 -23.72
N MET A 380 -14.62 12.68 -23.28
CA MET A 380 -16.02 12.27 -23.34
C MET A 380 -16.48 12.24 -24.81
N ASN A 381 -17.10 11.14 -25.20
CA ASN A 381 -17.74 10.98 -26.49
C ASN A 381 -19.16 10.39 -26.32
N PRO A 382 -20.02 10.40 -27.36
CA PRO A 382 -21.40 9.91 -27.24
C PRO A 382 -21.53 8.44 -26.83
N GLU A 383 -20.57 7.60 -27.21
CA GLU A 383 -20.56 6.18 -26.82
C GLU A 383 -20.28 6.00 -25.33
N ILE A 384 -19.25 6.69 -24.82
CA ILE A 384 -18.91 6.70 -23.39
C ILE A 384 -20.08 7.27 -22.58
N TYR A 385 -20.67 8.38 -23.03
CA TYR A 385 -21.83 8.98 -22.39
C TYR A 385 -22.99 7.99 -22.29
N ALA A 386 -23.31 7.27 -23.37
CA ALA A 386 -24.38 6.27 -23.38
C ALA A 386 -24.11 5.11 -22.40
N LYS A 387 -22.85 4.63 -22.34
CA LYS A 387 -22.45 3.58 -21.41
C LYS A 387 -22.57 4.02 -19.94
N LEU A 388 -22.15 5.25 -19.62
CA LEU A 388 -22.18 5.76 -18.24
C LEU A 388 -23.56 6.12 -17.72
N LYS A 389 -24.58 6.29 -18.59
CA LYS A 389 -25.97 6.53 -18.16
C LYS A 389 -26.54 5.45 -17.24
N ILE A 390 -26.00 4.24 -17.27
CA ILE A 390 -26.43 3.14 -16.41
C ILE A 390 -26.28 3.45 -14.92
N PHE A 391 -25.37 4.36 -14.57
CA PHE A 391 -25.15 4.81 -13.19
C PHE A 391 -26.15 5.84 -12.71
N GLN A 392 -26.93 6.45 -13.63
CA GLN A 392 -27.96 7.43 -13.27
C GLN A 392 -29.18 6.73 -12.65
N PRO A 393 -29.84 7.34 -11.66
CA PRO A 393 -31.14 6.87 -11.20
C PRO A 393 -32.16 6.82 -12.34
N ARG A 394 -33.00 5.79 -12.37
CA ARG A 394 -34.11 5.69 -13.30
C ARG A 394 -35.22 6.68 -12.92
N GLU A 395 -36.18 6.90 -13.81
CA GLU A 395 -37.33 7.73 -13.49
C GLU A 395 -38.09 7.15 -12.27
N GLY A 396 -38.23 7.95 -11.23
CA GLY A 396 -38.84 7.55 -9.97
C GLY A 396 -37.95 6.79 -8.98
N GLU A 397 -36.69 6.50 -9.34
CA GLU A 397 -35.70 5.86 -8.44
C GLU A 397 -34.98 6.93 -7.60
N SER A 398 -34.90 6.74 -6.31
CA SER A 398 -34.15 7.63 -5.44
C SER A 398 -32.64 7.43 -5.55
N VAL A 399 -31.84 8.44 -5.17
CA VAL A 399 -30.38 8.35 -5.04
C VAL A 399 -29.97 7.17 -4.13
N ALA A 400 -30.68 6.99 -3.02
CA ALA A 400 -30.40 5.92 -2.07
C ALA A 400 -30.66 4.53 -2.66
N ASP A 401 -31.75 4.36 -3.39
CA ASP A 401 -32.09 3.08 -4.03
C ASP A 401 -31.08 2.73 -5.12
N LYS A 402 -30.66 3.73 -5.93
CA LYS A 402 -29.65 3.52 -6.96
C LYS A 402 -28.29 3.11 -6.38
N ILE A 403 -27.84 3.79 -5.33
CA ILE A 403 -26.58 3.42 -4.67
C ILE A 403 -26.69 2.03 -4.05
N LYS A 404 -27.83 1.70 -3.45
CA LYS A 404 -28.08 0.37 -2.90
C LYS A 404 -28.04 -0.71 -3.99
N ASP A 405 -28.61 -0.45 -5.18
CA ASP A 405 -28.53 -1.37 -6.33
C ASP A 405 -27.07 -1.61 -6.75
N ILE A 406 -26.28 -0.55 -6.89
CA ILE A 406 -24.86 -0.63 -7.21
C ILE A 406 -24.07 -1.42 -6.15
N VAL A 407 -24.27 -1.09 -4.87
CA VAL A 407 -23.59 -1.75 -3.75
C VAL A 407 -23.98 -3.23 -3.66
N ASN A 408 -25.24 -3.56 -3.94
CA ASN A 408 -25.71 -4.95 -3.97
C ASN A 408 -25.01 -5.78 -5.07
N ASP A 409 -24.85 -5.24 -6.28
CA ASP A 409 -24.08 -5.87 -7.35
C ASP A 409 -22.62 -6.07 -6.92
N LEU A 410 -21.95 -5.01 -6.43
CA LEU A 410 -20.55 -5.08 -5.99
C LEU A 410 -20.37 -6.08 -4.83
N THR A 411 -21.32 -6.16 -3.90
CA THR A 411 -21.27 -7.11 -2.80
C THR A 411 -21.32 -8.54 -3.30
N HIS A 412 -22.22 -8.87 -4.23
CA HIS A 412 -22.44 -10.25 -4.68
C HIS A 412 -21.43 -10.72 -5.73
N ASN A 413 -21.01 -9.84 -6.64
CA ASN A 413 -20.19 -10.20 -7.77
C ASN A 413 -18.69 -9.85 -7.60
N VAL A 414 -18.35 -8.88 -6.74
CA VAL A 414 -16.99 -8.40 -6.58
C VAL A 414 -16.39 -8.76 -5.22
N THR A 415 -16.94 -8.19 -4.13
CA THR A 415 -16.32 -8.35 -2.81
C THR A 415 -16.66 -9.68 -2.15
N LYS A 416 -17.87 -10.16 -2.34
CA LYS A 416 -18.46 -11.35 -1.67
C LYS A 416 -18.42 -11.28 -0.14
N ILE A 417 -18.33 -10.06 0.40
CA ILE A 417 -18.29 -9.75 1.83
C ILE A 417 -19.62 -9.10 2.20
N TYR A 418 -20.42 -9.80 2.98
CA TYR A 418 -21.78 -9.38 3.35
C TYR A 418 -21.81 -8.65 4.68
N GLY A 419 -22.73 -7.69 4.82
CA GLY A 419 -22.88 -6.89 6.04
C GLY A 419 -21.81 -5.79 6.21
N ARG A 420 -21.12 -5.44 5.11
CA ARG A 420 -20.11 -4.37 5.04
C ARG A 420 -20.38 -3.40 3.89
N GLU A 421 -21.65 -3.20 3.58
CA GLU A 421 -22.12 -2.28 2.54
C GLU A 421 -21.67 -0.85 2.82
N ASP A 422 -21.61 -0.45 4.09
CA ASP A 422 -21.08 0.84 4.54
C ASP A 422 -19.61 1.06 4.16
N VAL A 423 -18.80 0.00 4.22
CA VAL A 423 -17.38 0.03 3.79
C VAL A 423 -17.29 0.25 2.28
N ILE A 424 -18.13 -0.44 1.49
CA ILE A 424 -18.17 -0.27 0.03
C ILE A 424 -18.53 1.19 -0.31
N VAL A 425 -19.57 1.73 0.32
CA VAL A 425 -19.98 3.14 0.12
C VAL A 425 -18.87 4.10 0.52
N GLY A 426 -18.20 3.87 1.65
CA GLY A 426 -17.08 4.71 2.09
C GLY A 426 -15.93 4.71 1.10
N ILE A 427 -15.52 3.55 0.59
CA ILE A 427 -14.49 3.42 -0.42
C ILE A 427 -14.91 4.13 -1.71
N ASP A 428 -16.16 3.94 -2.15
CA ASP A 428 -16.72 4.62 -3.32
C ASP A 428 -16.69 6.15 -3.19
N MET A 429 -16.98 6.70 -2.02
CA MET A 429 -16.89 8.15 -1.77
C MET A 429 -15.48 8.68 -2.01
N VAL A 430 -14.44 7.91 -1.67
CA VAL A 430 -13.06 8.33 -1.92
C VAL A 430 -12.73 8.22 -3.41
N TYR A 431 -13.06 7.10 -4.07
CA TYR A 431 -12.81 6.91 -5.50
C TYR A 431 -13.49 7.96 -6.37
N HIS A 432 -14.73 8.33 -6.05
CA HIS A 432 -15.53 9.26 -6.86
C HIS A 432 -15.39 10.73 -6.45
N SER A 433 -14.39 11.07 -5.64
CA SER A 433 -14.11 12.45 -5.25
C SER A 433 -13.34 13.22 -6.33
N ALA A 434 -13.58 14.53 -6.44
CA ALA A 434 -12.88 15.44 -7.33
C ALA A 434 -11.59 15.98 -6.69
N LEU A 435 -10.66 16.52 -7.49
CA LEU A 435 -9.42 17.12 -6.95
C LEU A 435 -9.62 18.50 -6.35
N GLY A 436 -10.53 19.29 -6.88
CA GLY A 436 -10.87 20.61 -6.41
C GLY A 436 -12.17 21.09 -7.05
N PHE A 437 -12.72 22.17 -6.55
CA PHE A 437 -14.00 22.73 -7.03
C PHE A 437 -14.16 24.18 -6.59
N PHE A 438 -15.16 24.85 -7.11
CA PHE A 438 -15.60 26.18 -6.63
C PHE A 438 -16.83 26.03 -5.72
N PHE A 439 -16.79 26.67 -4.55
CA PHE A 439 -17.91 26.69 -3.62
C PHE A 439 -18.14 28.12 -3.14
N GLN A 440 -19.35 28.67 -3.34
CA GLN A 440 -19.70 30.06 -3.03
C GLN A 440 -18.69 31.10 -3.58
N GLY A 441 -18.19 30.89 -4.80
CA GLY A 441 -17.23 31.79 -5.45
C GLY A 441 -15.78 31.58 -5.00
N GLN A 442 -15.51 30.75 -4.01
CA GLN A 442 -14.16 30.45 -3.53
C GLN A 442 -13.63 29.16 -4.17
N GLU A 443 -12.39 29.18 -4.65
CA GLU A 443 -11.71 27.97 -5.13
C GLU A 443 -11.26 27.09 -3.96
N ILE A 444 -11.75 25.87 -3.90
CA ILE A 444 -11.34 24.83 -2.95
C ILE A 444 -10.34 23.91 -3.64
N LYS A 445 -9.05 24.16 -3.38
CA LYS A 445 -7.93 23.42 -4.01
C LYS A 445 -7.82 21.97 -3.55
N ARG A 446 -8.20 21.67 -2.29
CA ARG A 446 -8.30 20.32 -1.77
C ARG A 446 -9.75 19.87 -1.87
N GLY A 447 -10.09 19.17 -2.96
CA GLY A 447 -11.43 18.61 -3.20
C GLY A 447 -11.52 17.11 -2.96
N TRP A 448 -10.38 16.39 -2.88
CA TRP A 448 -10.37 14.95 -2.67
C TRP A 448 -10.78 14.56 -1.25
N VAL A 449 -11.45 13.41 -1.17
CA VAL A 449 -11.92 12.82 0.09
C VAL A 449 -10.83 11.94 0.69
N GLU A 450 -10.72 11.96 2.01
CA GLU A 450 -9.88 11.10 2.81
C GLU A 450 -10.74 10.38 3.85
N GLY A 451 -10.79 9.05 3.79
CA GLY A 451 -11.64 8.22 4.64
C GLY A 451 -10.86 7.25 5.51
N LEU A 452 -11.39 6.97 6.70
CA LEU A 452 -10.86 5.96 7.63
C LEU A 452 -11.84 4.81 7.78
N ILE A 453 -11.31 3.58 7.70
CA ILE A 453 -12.02 2.34 8.03
C ILE A 453 -11.22 1.65 9.14
N ILE A 454 -11.76 1.65 10.36
CA ILE A 454 -11.07 1.13 11.54
C ILE A 454 -11.92 0.05 12.22
N GLY A 455 -11.30 -0.99 12.73
CA GLY A 455 -12.06 -2.01 13.45
C GLY A 455 -11.30 -3.29 13.75
N ASP A 456 -12.04 -4.30 14.16
CA ASP A 456 -11.51 -5.58 14.62
C ASP A 456 -10.79 -6.33 13.51
N THR A 457 -9.85 -7.18 13.89
CA THR A 457 -9.16 -8.09 12.97
C THR A 457 -10.16 -9.04 12.30
N ARG A 458 -9.95 -9.35 11.02
CA ARG A 458 -10.81 -10.24 10.21
C ARG A 458 -12.26 -9.75 10.07
N SER A 459 -12.51 -8.46 10.13
CA SER A 459 -13.84 -7.85 9.92
C SER A 459 -14.17 -7.51 8.46
N GLY A 460 -13.36 -7.95 7.50
CA GLY A 460 -13.58 -7.78 6.06
C GLY A 460 -13.10 -6.43 5.47
N LYS A 461 -12.41 -5.59 6.23
CA LYS A 461 -11.97 -4.25 5.79
C LYS A 461 -11.03 -4.29 4.60
N SER A 462 -9.86 -4.94 4.79
CA SER A 462 -8.77 -4.99 3.79
C SER A 462 -9.19 -5.76 2.55
N GLU A 463 -9.89 -6.89 2.72
CA GLU A 463 -10.38 -7.71 1.61
C GLU A 463 -11.40 -6.97 0.75
N THR A 464 -12.35 -6.23 1.37
CA THR A 464 -13.31 -5.39 0.63
C THR A 464 -12.58 -4.35 -0.22
N ALA A 465 -11.58 -3.66 0.36
CA ALA A 465 -10.84 -2.63 -0.33
C ALA A 465 -9.97 -3.19 -1.46
N ALA A 466 -9.29 -4.32 -1.23
CA ALA A 466 -8.48 -5.00 -2.23
C ALA A 466 -9.33 -5.50 -3.41
N SER A 467 -10.49 -6.11 -3.12
CA SER A 467 -11.42 -6.59 -4.15
C SER A 467 -11.98 -5.45 -5.01
N LEU A 468 -12.35 -4.31 -4.40
CA LEU A 468 -12.82 -3.13 -5.13
C LEU A 468 -11.69 -2.50 -5.95
N MET A 469 -10.48 -2.39 -5.41
CA MET A 469 -9.34 -1.85 -6.15
C MET A 469 -9.03 -2.73 -7.39
N LYS A 470 -9.05 -4.06 -7.22
CA LYS A 470 -8.88 -5.01 -8.33
C LYS A 470 -9.99 -4.85 -9.38
N HIS A 471 -11.23 -4.68 -8.95
CA HIS A 471 -12.36 -4.45 -9.85
C HIS A 471 -12.24 -3.13 -10.62
N TYR A 472 -11.87 -2.04 -9.94
CA TYR A 472 -11.71 -0.72 -10.56
C TYR A 472 -10.44 -0.58 -11.38
N GLN A 473 -9.44 -1.44 -11.17
CA GLN A 473 -8.13 -1.41 -11.81
C GLN A 473 -7.44 -0.04 -11.69
N LEU A 474 -7.67 0.68 -10.62
CA LEU A 474 -7.14 2.01 -10.33
C LEU A 474 -6.76 2.11 -8.85
N GLY A 475 -5.64 2.78 -8.56
CA GLY A 475 -5.13 2.94 -7.21
C GLY A 475 -3.96 2.03 -6.89
N GLU A 476 -3.39 2.20 -5.70
CA GLU A 476 -2.27 1.40 -5.20
C GLU A 476 -2.54 1.00 -3.74
N PHE A 477 -2.21 -0.25 -3.40
CA PHE A 477 -2.35 -0.82 -2.06
C PHE A 477 -0.99 -0.81 -1.36
N VAL A 478 -0.91 -0.20 -0.19
CA VAL A 478 0.33 -0.04 0.58
C VAL A 478 0.11 -0.49 2.02
N THR A 479 0.95 -1.40 2.50
CA THR A 479 0.88 -1.90 3.89
C THR A 479 1.70 -1.00 4.81
N GLY A 480 1.07 -0.43 5.83
CA GLY A 480 1.68 0.51 6.78
C GLY A 480 2.79 -0.11 7.63
N GLU A 481 2.67 -1.39 8.01
CA GLU A 481 3.68 -2.08 8.83
C GLU A 481 5.06 -2.15 8.16
N ASN A 482 5.11 -2.26 6.84
CA ASN A 482 6.35 -2.41 6.07
C ASN A 482 6.80 -1.11 5.40
N THR A 483 6.17 0.03 5.74
CA THR A 483 6.40 1.29 5.04
C THR A 483 6.91 2.37 5.98
N SER A 484 7.98 3.06 5.58
CA SER A 484 8.51 4.22 6.30
C SER A 484 7.95 5.53 5.73
N PHE A 485 8.10 6.64 6.48
CA PHE A 485 7.80 7.99 5.97
C PHE A 485 8.46 8.26 4.61
N ALA A 486 9.73 7.85 4.44
CA ALA A 486 10.44 8.00 3.16
C ALA A 486 9.81 7.16 2.04
N GLY A 487 9.28 5.97 2.35
CA GLY A 487 8.54 5.14 1.39
C GLY A 487 7.20 5.75 0.98
N LEU A 488 6.53 6.48 1.89
CA LEU A 488 5.25 7.12 1.61
C LEU A 488 5.41 8.47 0.90
N ILE A 489 6.30 9.32 1.37
CA ILE A 489 6.45 10.71 0.87
C ILE A 489 7.67 10.85 -0.01
N GLY A 490 8.78 10.25 0.41
CA GLY A 490 10.03 10.37 -0.31
C GLY A 490 11.19 10.80 0.58
N GLY A 491 12.37 10.84 0.00
CA GLY A 491 13.57 11.19 0.71
C GLY A 491 14.75 11.54 -0.21
N MET A 492 15.78 12.07 0.40
CA MET A 492 17.07 12.25 -0.24
C MET A 492 18.02 11.12 0.16
N GLN A 493 18.67 10.51 -0.82
CA GLN A 493 19.67 9.49 -0.64
C GLN A 493 20.98 9.94 -1.30
N GLN A 494 22.09 9.63 -0.67
CA GLN A 494 23.41 9.88 -1.25
C GLN A 494 23.94 8.57 -1.87
N ASN A 495 24.25 8.61 -3.16
CA ASN A 495 24.90 7.53 -3.88
C ASN A 495 26.17 8.06 -4.50
N GLN A 496 27.35 7.49 -4.17
CA GLN A 496 28.66 7.86 -4.70
C GLN A 496 28.95 9.39 -4.71
N LYS A 497 28.67 10.08 -3.58
CA LYS A 497 28.80 11.53 -3.39
C LYS A 497 27.79 12.39 -4.17
N ARG A 498 26.82 11.81 -4.86
CA ARG A 498 25.71 12.53 -5.50
C ARG A 498 24.44 12.38 -4.69
N TRP A 499 23.58 13.38 -4.72
CA TRP A 499 22.30 13.40 -4.02
C TRP A 499 21.16 13.08 -4.98
N PHE A 500 20.32 12.13 -4.60
CA PHE A 500 19.12 11.72 -5.31
C PHE A 500 17.90 12.08 -4.49
N VAL A 501 16.93 12.67 -5.14
CA VAL A 501 15.56 12.78 -4.63
C VAL A 501 14.79 11.59 -5.16
N SER A 502 14.16 10.84 -4.26
CA SER A 502 13.25 9.76 -4.60
C SER A 502 11.90 10.03 -3.95
N TRP A 503 10.84 10.10 -4.75
CA TRP A 503 9.48 10.29 -4.27
C TRP A 503 8.86 8.97 -3.84
N GLY A 504 8.04 9.02 -2.79
CA GLY A 504 7.32 7.88 -2.23
C GLY A 504 5.96 7.65 -2.90
N LYS A 505 5.23 6.67 -2.38
CA LYS A 505 3.96 6.20 -2.95
C LYS A 505 2.89 7.28 -3.07
N ILE A 506 2.78 8.21 -2.13
CA ILE A 506 1.76 9.26 -2.15
C ILE A 506 2.02 10.26 -3.30
N PRO A 507 3.20 10.90 -3.43
CA PRO A 507 3.47 11.76 -4.58
C PRO A 507 3.40 11.03 -5.93
N LEU A 508 3.87 9.79 -6.02
CA LEU A 508 3.84 9.01 -7.26
C LEU A 508 2.41 8.70 -7.73
N ASN A 509 1.44 8.75 -6.82
CA ASN A 509 0.02 8.64 -7.10
C ASN A 509 -0.71 10.00 -7.14
N ASP A 510 -0.03 11.09 -7.54
CA ASP A 510 -0.71 12.38 -7.72
C ASP A 510 -1.93 12.24 -8.64
N ARG A 511 -3.07 12.82 -8.25
CA ARG A 511 -4.40 12.73 -8.90
C ARG A 511 -5.05 11.33 -8.84
N ARG A 512 -4.39 10.32 -8.29
CA ARG A 512 -4.85 8.92 -8.15
C ARG A 512 -5.25 8.62 -6.71
N LEU A 513 -5.21 7.36 -6.32
CA LEU A 513 -5.66 6.86 -5.02
C LEU A 513 -4.62 5.90 -4.41
N VAL A 514 -4.42 6.02 -3.11
CA VAL A 514 -3.64 5.07 -2.31
C VAL A 514 -4.48 4.55 -1.16
N ILE A 515 -4.50 3.22 -1.00
CA ILE A 515 -5.06 2.53 0.16
C ILE A 515 -3.90 2.23 1.11
N LEU A 516 -3.94 2.80 2.31
CA LEU A 516 -2.99 2.53 3.38
C LEU A 516 -3.59 1.51 4.34
N ASP A 517 -3.26 0.25 4.13
CA ASP A 517 -3.70 -0.84 5.02
C ASP A 517 -2.76 -1.01 6.21
N GLU A 518 -3.26 -1.58 7.30
CA GLU A 518 -2.51 -1.76 8.55
C GLU A 518 -1.85 -0.44 9.03
N ALA A 519 -2.61 0.66 8.95
CA ALA A 519 -2.11 1.99 9.31
C ALA A 519 -1.67 2.11 10.78
N SER A 520 -2.09 1.19 11.65
CA SER A 520 -1.59 1.06 13.03
C SER A 520 -0.09 0.77 13.11
N GLY A 521 0.52 0.23 12.05
CA GLY A 521 1.97 0.03 11.95
C GLY A 521 2.76 1.33 11.75
N LEU A 522 2.11 2.40 11.27
CA LEU A 522 2.75 3.72 11.17
C LEU A 522 2.84 4.39 12.53
N SER A 523 3.97 5.03 12.83
CA SER A 523 4.08 5.83 14.06
C SER A 523 3.19 7.09 13.97
N GLU A 524 2.72 7.57 15.13
CA GLU A 524 1.97 8.84 15.19
C GLU A 524 2.78 10.01 14.62
N ARG A 525 4.12 9.95 14.76
CA ARG A 525 5.04 10.94 14.21
C ARG A 525 5.04 10.92 12.68
N ASP A 526 5.04 9.73 12.06
CA ASP A 526 5.02 9.62 10.60
C ASP A 526 3.69 10.10 10.03
N ILE A 527 2.57 9.75 10.67
CA ILE A 527 1.23 10.26 10.31
C ILE A 527 1.21 11.79 10.42
N SER A 528 1.70 12.35 11.51
CA SER A 528 1.75 13.79 11.73
C SER A 528 2.68 14.52 10.73
N ASN A 529 3.80 13.90 10.33
CA ASN A 529 4.71 14.45 9.33
C ASN A 529 4.05 14.53 7.94
N MET A 530 3.08 13.66 7.64
CA MET A 530 2.29 13.72 6.40
C MET A 530 1.22 14.82 6.40
N SER A 531 0.98 15.46 7.53
CA SER A 531 -0.07 16.48 7.73
C SER A 531 -0.04 17.59 6.66
N GLY A 532 1.16 18.10 6.32
CA GLY A 532 1.36 19.10 5.28
C GLY A 532 0.92 18.62 3.89
N VAL A 533 1.32 17.43 3.51
CA VAL A 533 0.97 16.81 2.22
C VAL A 533 -0.53 16.55 2.13
N ARG A 534 -1.13 16.00 3.19
CA ARG A 534 -2.57 15.73 3.28
C ARG A 534 -3.43 16.99 3.17
N SER A 535 -2.93 18.14 3.60
CA SER A 535 -3.65 19.43 3.56
C SER A 535 -3.43 20.20 2.25
N SER A 536 -2.19 20.27 1.77
CA SER A 536 -1.82 21.12 0.63
C SER A 536 -1.80 20.37 -0.71
N GLY A 537 -1.64 19.03 -0.69
CA GLY A 537 -1.38 18.23 -1.88
C GLY A 537 0.00 18.52 -2.50
N ILE A 538 0.95 18.99 -1.69
CA ILE A 538 2.33 19.26 -2.11
C ILE A 538 3.26 18.49 -1.17
N ALA A 539 4.08 17.63 -1.73
CA ALA A 539 5.17 16.97 -1.04
C ALA A 539 6.44 17.82 -1.19
N GLU A 540 7.12 18.03 -0.08
CA GLU A 540 8.35 18.83 -0.02
C GLU A 540 9.42 18.07 0.75
N ILE A 541 10.63 18.04 0.20
CA ILE A 541 11.82 17.47 0.83
C ILE A 541 12.81 18.62 0.98
N ILE A 542 13.13 18.98 2.23
CA ILE A 542 14.09 20.01 2.59
C ILE A 542 15.21 19.35 3.38
N LYS A 543 16.39 19.23 2.76
CA LYS A 543 17.64 18.81 3.42
C LYS A 543 18.77 19.69 2.89
N ILE A 544 19.67 19.13 2.06
CA ILE A 544 20.74 19.87 1.39
C ILE A 544 20.19 20.62 0.18
N HIS A 545 19.23 20.04 -0.51
CA HIS A 545 18.46 20.64 -1.59
C HIS A 545 16.99 20.69 -1.20
N GLN A 546 16.25 21.63 -1.78
CA GLN A 546 14.81 21.76 -1.62
C GLN A 546 14.13 21.34 -2.91
N GLU A 547 13.30 20.30 -2.81
CA GLU A 547 12.50 19.80 -3.93
C GLU A 547 11.03 19.72 -3.55
N LYS A 548 10.14 20.06 -4.50
CA LYS A 548 8.68 20.02 -4.32
C LYS A 548 8.02 19.30 -5.49
N THR A 549 6.98 18.55 -5.20
CA THR A 549 6.13 17.93 -6.21
C THR A 549 4.68 17.89 -5.77
N HIS A 550 3.76 17.74 -6.73
CA HIS A 550 2.35 17.50 -6.42
C HIS A 550 2.13 16.10 -5.82
N ALA A 551 1.22 16.06 -4.86
CA ALA A 551 0.83 14.84 -4.14
C ALA A 551 -0.66 14.92 -3.75
N ARG A 552 -1.52 15.28 -4.72
CA ARG A 552 -2.98 15.41 -4.58
C ARG A 552 -3.60 14.02 -4.68
N THR A 553 -3.36 13.22 -3.69
CA THR A 553 -3.67 11.80 -3.66
C THR A 553 -4.86 11.55 -2.76
N ARG A 554 -5.86 10.81 -3.25
CA ARG A 554 -6.99 10.30 -2.46
C ARG A 554 -6.47 9.22 -1.52
N LEU A 555 -6.85 9.27 -0.25
CA LEU A 555 -6.35 8.34 0.76
C LEU A 555 -7.48 7.57 1.42
N ILE A 556 -7.35 6.25 1.46
CA ILE A 556 -8.16 5.36 2.28
C ILE A 556 -7.27 4.77 3.35
N TRP A 557 -7.56 5.08 4.60
CA TRP A 557 -6.88 4.49 5.75
C TRP A 557 -7.65 3.26 6.20
N ILE A 558 -6.98 2.12 6.29
CA ILE A 558 -7.52 0.90 6.86
C ILE A 558 -6.66 0.51 8.05
N SER A 559 -7.27 0.26 9.19
CA SER A 559 -6.52 -0.03 10.41
C SER A 559 -7.27 -0.97 11.33
N ASN A 560 -6.51 -1.73 12.09
CA ASN A 560 -6.96 -2.28 13.35
C ASN A 560 -6.77 -1.20 14.45
N THR A 561 -7.33 -1.43 15.64
CA THR A 561 -7.04 -0.58 16.79
C THR A 561 -5.55 -0.66 17.13
N ARG A 562 -4.92 0.44 17.50
CA ARG A 562 -3.46 0.49 17.77
C ARG A 562 -3.06 -0.42 18.93
N THR A 563 -3.93 -0.56 19.93
CA THR A 563 -3.73 -1.45 21.09
C THR A 563 -3.99 -2.92 20.80
N GLY A 564 -4.61 -3.26 19.64
CA GLY A 564 -5.09 -4.60 19.32
C GLY A 564 -6.36 -5.02 20.07
N ASN A 565 -6.91 -4.16 20.91
CA ASN A 565 -8.16 -4.42 21.63
C ASN A 565 -9.37 -4.32 20.67
N PRO A 566 -10.35 -5.23 20.75
CA PRO A 566 -11.58 -5.13 19.99
C PRO A 566 -12.36 -3.83 20.32
N LEU A 567 -13.10 -3.29 19.34
CA LEU A 567 -13.87 -2.03 19.50
C LEU A 567 -14.84 -2.05 20.69
N ARG A 568 -15.42 -3.21 21.03
CA ARG A 568 -16.29 -3.38 22.18
C ARG A 568 -15.65 -3.12 23.55
N GLN A 569 -14.33 -3.05 23.64
CA GLN A 569 -13.62 -2.74 24.89
C GLN A 569 -13.42 -1.23 25.11
N TYR A 570 -13.75 -0.41 24.12
CA TYR A 570 -13.73 1.04 24.26
C TYR A 570 -15.08 1.54 24.76
N ASP A 571 -15.08 2.49 25.68
CA ASP A 571 -16.31 3.18 26.08
C ASP A 571 -17.03 3.82 24.90
N PHE A 572 -16.24 4.35 23.95
CA PHE A 572 -16.65 4.86 22.65
C PHE A 572 -15.59 4.53 21.62
N GLY A 573 -15.97 3.93 20.49
CA GLY A 573 -15.01 3.54 19.45
C GLY A 573 -14.27 4.72 18.80
N ILE A 574 -14.78 5.95 18.94
CA ILE A 574 -14.08 7.17 18.49
C ILE A 574 -12.72 7.35 19.17
N TYR A 575 -12.49 6.77 20.35
CA TYR A 575 -11.17 6.77 21.00
C TYR A 575 -10.14 5.97 20.23
N ALA A 576 -10.53 4.91 19.53
CA ALA A 576 -9.62 4.16 18.66
C ALA A 576 -9.12 5.03 17.49
N VAL A 577 -9.97 5.93 16.97
CA VAL A 577 -9.55 6.93 15.97
C VAL A 577 -8.54 7.90 16.56
N LYS A 578 -8.76 8.36 17.81
CA LYS A 578 -7.83 9.24 18.51
C LYS A 578 -6.48 8.58 18.77
N GLU A 579 -6.48 7.32 19.16
CA GLU A 579 -5.25 6.54 19.37
C GLU A 579 -4.45 6.35 18.08
N LEU A 580 -5.14 6.14 16.95
CA LEU A 580 -4.48 5.93 15.67
C LEU A 580 -3.72 7.17 15.21
N PHE A 581 -4.35 8.34 15.27
CA PHE A 581 -3.77 9.59 14.74
C PHE A 581 -2.99 10.41 15.77
N GLY A 582 -3.29 10.26 17.07
CA GLY A 582 -2.67 11.01 18.16
C GLY A 582 -3.11 12.47 18.20
N LYS A 583 -2.96 13.24 17.11
CA LYS A 583 -3.28 14.66 17.05
C LYS A 583 -4.67 14.95 16.46
N ASN A 584 -5.36 15.91 17.07
CA ASN A 584 -6.68 16.35 16.62
C ASN A 584 -6.67 16.93 15.18
N GLU A 585 -5.59 17.64 14.83
CA GLU A 585 -5.42 18.23 13.50
C GLU A 585 -5.42 17.17 12.39
N ASP A 586 -4.89 15.97 12.66
CA ASP A 586 -4.86 14.88 11.70
C ASP A 586 -6.22 14.19 11.56
N ILE A 587 -7.02 14.15 12.65
CA ILE A 587 -8.40 13.66 12.63
C ILE A 587 -9.31 14.64 11.87
N ALA A 588 -9.11 15.95 12.07
CA ALA A 588 -9.89 16.99 11.40
C ALA A 588 -9.81 16.92 9.85
N ARG A 589 -8.74 16.31 9.31
CA ARG A 589 -8.55 16.13 7.86
C ARG A 589 -9.38 15.00 7.25
N LEU A 590 -9.86 14.06 8.07
CA LEU A 590 -10.75 13.01 7.60
C LEU A 590 -12.12 13.57 7.27
N GLU A 591 -12.67 13.18 6.15
CA GLU A 591 -14.06 13.47 5.80
C GLU A 591 -15.03 12.56 6.56
N PHE A 592 -14.63 11.30 6.79
CA PHE A 592 -15.43 10.34 7.57
C PHE A 592 -14.57 9.27 8.23
N ALA A 593 -15.13 8.60 9.22
CA ALA A 593 -14.61 7.35 9.79
C ALA A 593 -15.72 6.31 9.89
N ILE A 594 -15.43 5.09 9.48
CA ILE A 594 -16.33 3.93 9.57
C ILE A 594 -15.69 2.91 10.49
N THR A 595 -16.47 2.37 11.43
CA THR A 595 -16.04 1.29 12.31
C THR A 595 -16.56 -0.05 11.80
N CYS A 596 -15.75 -1.10 11.98
CA CYS A 596 -16.06 -2.48 11.64
C CYS A 596 -15.85 -3.36 12.88
N ALA A 597 -16.87 -3.50 13.72
CA ALA A 597 -16.85 -4.44 14.82
C ALA A 597 -17.23 -5.85 14.33
N SER A 598 -16.61 -6.87 14.92
CA SER A 598 -16.88 -8.29 14.56
C SER A 598 -18.30 -8.73 14.85
N GLU A 599 -18.96 -8.10 15.85
CA GLU A 599 -20.31 -8.43 16.30
C GLU A 599 -21.42 -7.86 15.40
N GLU A 600 -21.10 -6.92 14.51
CA GLU A 600 -22.09 -6.26 13.64
C GLU A 600 -22.62 -7.18 12.54
N VAL A 601 -21.83 -8.18 12.15
CA VAL A 601 -22.23 -9.13 11.11
C VAL A 601 -22.67 -10.45 11.74
N PRO A 602 -23.96 -10.82 11.65
CA PRO A 602 -24.44 -12.07 12.18
C PRO A 602 -23.77 -13.28 11.50
N LEU A 603 -23.42 -14.31 12.27
CA LEU A 603 -22.83 -15.53 11.74
C LEU A 603 -23.71 -16.21 10.66
N SER A 604 -25.01 -16.04 10.71
CA SER A 604 -25.94 -16.53 9.67
C SER A 604 -25.77 -15.81 8.32
N MET A 605 -25.25 -14.60 8.31
CA MET A 605 -24.89 -13.90 7.08
C MET A 605 -23.58 -14.43 6.47
N ILE A 606 -22.61 -14.80 7.33
CA ILE A 606 -21.30 -15.31 6.91
C ILE A 606 -21.44 -16.74 6.42
N ASN A 607 -22.21 -17.58 7.14
CA ASN A 607 -22.36 -19.03 6.87
C ASN A 607 -23.62 -19.32 6.02
N ARG A 608 -23.81 -18.61 4.91
CA ARG A 608 -24.98 -18.85 4.03
C ARG A 608 -24.76 -20.11 3.19
N MET A 609 -25.77 -21.03 3.21
CA MET A 609 -25.77 -22.21 2.34
C MET A 609 -26.01 -21.89 0.86
N SER A 610 -26.68 -20.77 0.54
CA SER A 610 -26.92 -20.33 -0.84
C SER A 610 -26.73 -18.84 -0.96
N VAL A 611 -26.01 -18.41 -1.97
CA VAL A 611 -25.80 -17.00 -2.32
C VAL A 611 -26.79 -16.66 -3.43
N PRO A 612 -27.64 -15.62 -3.30
CA PRO A 612 -28.52 -15.19 -4.39
C PRO A 612 -27.68 -14.82 -5.62
N THR A 613 -28.11 -15.29 -6.79
CA THR A 613 -27.50 -14.87 -8.06
C THR A 613 -28.01 -13.47 -8.39
N VAL A 614 -27.11 -12.48 -8.40
CA VAL A 614 -27.39 -11.09 -8.77
C VAL A 614 -26.74 -10.82 -10.13
N PRO A 615 -27.44 -10.21 -11.10
CA PRO A 615 -26.82 -9.82 -12.37
C PRO A 615 -25.63 -8.89 -12.14
N HIS A 616 -24.51 -9.18 -12.81
CA HIS A 616 -23.33 -8.30 -12.79
C HIS A 616 -23.45 -7.20 -13.86
N ILE A 617 -23.96 -6.05 -13.44
CA ILE A 617 -24.26 -4.90 -14.30
C ILE A 617 -23.11 -3.89 -14.30
N TYR A 618 -22.55 -3.62 -13.12
CA TYR A 618 -21.52 -2.60 -12.93
C TYR A 618 -20.12 -3.24 -13.08
N THR A 619 -19.79 -3.59 -14.32
CA THR A 619 -18.55 -4.26 -14.67
C THR A 619 -17.32 -3.39 -14.43
N ASN A 620 -16.13 -4.03 -14.35
CA ASN A 620 -14.86 -3.36 -14.15
C ASN A 620 -14.61 -2.22 -15.14
N ASP A 621 -14.86 -2.45 -16.44
CA ASP A 621 -14.67 -1.44 -17.49
C ASP A 621 -15.58 -0.22 -17.30
N LEU A 622 -16.84 -0.44 -16.95
CA LEU A 622 -17.79 0.65 -16.69
C LEU A 622 -17.41 1.46 -15.45
N CYS A 623 -17.07 0.78 -14.35
CA CYS A 623 -16.64 1.44 -13.12
C CYS A 623 -15.33 2.22 -13.32
N LYS A 624 -14.33 1.62 -13.96
CA LYS A 624 -13.08 2.29 -14.32
C LYS A 624 -13.31 3.53 -15.18
N LEU A 625 -14.19 3.41 -16.19
CA LEU A 625 -14.52 4.51 -17.08
C LEU A 625 -15.18 5.67 -16.34
N LEU A 626 -16.11 5.38 -15.42
CA LEU A 626 -16.75 6.39 -14.57
C LEU A 626 -15.73 7.10 -13.66
N ILE A 627 -14.83 6.36 -13.03
CA ILE A 627 -13.79 6.93 -12.17
C ILE A 627 -12.85 7.82 -12.98
N LEU A 628 -12.41 7.40 -14.17
CA LEU A 628 -11.57 8.22 -15.04
C LEU A 628 -12.27 9.49 -15.48
N TRP A 629 -13.59 9.43 -15.76
CA TRP A 629 -14.39 10.60 -16.05
C TRP A 629 -14.34 11.62 -14.90
N ILE A 630 -14.55 11.19 -13.66
CA ILE A 630 -14.52 12.09 -12.49
C ILE A 630 -13.11 12.64 -12.28
N TRP A 631 -12.09 11.78 -12.35
CA TRP A 631 -10.71 12.18 -12.11
C TRP A 631 -10.17 13.17 -13.15
N SER A 632 -10.75 13.18 -14.34
CA SER A 632 -10.42 14.13 -15.41
C SER A 632 -11.09 15.50 -15.27
N ARG A 633 -12.08 15.66 -14.35
CA ARG A 633 -12.82 16.93 -14.21
C ARG A 633 -11.95 18.02 -13.62
N LYS A 634 -12.12 19.24 -14.17
CA LYS A 634 -11.49 20.46 -13.68
C LYS A 634 -12.38 21.12 -12.62
N ASN A 635 -11.79 21.97 -11.78
CA ASN A 635 -12.52 22.68 -10.72
C ASN A 635 -13.72 23.47 -11.25
N SER A 636 -13.59 24.07 -12.47
CA SER A 636 -14.65 24.84 -13.12
C SER A 636 -15.78 24.00 -13.70
N GLU A 637 -15.59 22.69 -13.83
CA GLU A 637 -16.57 21.75 -14.40
C GLU A 637 -17.48 21.11 -13.32
N ILE A 638 -17.33 21.53 -12.06
CA ILE A 638 -18.16 21.08 -10.95
C ILE A 638 -19.13 22.18 -10.56
N LYS A 639 -20.42 21.91 -10.66
CA LYS A 639 -21.51 22.86 -10.44
C LYS A 639 -22.41 22.38 -9.32
N PHE A 640 -22.84 23.33 -8.50
CA PHE A 640 -23.84 23.09 -7.46
C PHE A 640 -25.14 23.82 -7.85
N GLU A 641 -26.26 23.12 -7.74
CA GLU A 641 -27.55 23.78 -7.76
C GLU A 641 -27.70 24.64 -6.50
N GLU A 642 -28.42 25.75 -6.56
CA GLU A 642 -28.54 26.71 -5.46
C GLU A 642 -29.11 26.05 -4.18
N GLU A 643 -30.15 25.26 -4.32
CA GLU A 643 -30.75 24.50 -3.21
C GLU A 643 -29.74 23.50 -2.58
N SER A 644 -28.80 22.97 -3.35
CA SER A 644 -27.74 22.10 -2.82
C SER A 644 -26.80 22.85 -1.88
N VAL A 645 -26.48 24.10 -2.22
CA VAL A 645 -25.63 24.95 -1.37
C VAL A 645 -26.36 25.24 -0.05
N GLU A 646 -27.64 25.62 -0.11
CA GLU A 646 -28.45 25.87 1.08
C GLU A 646 -28.54 24.64 2.00
N ARG A 647 -28.73 23.43 1.43
CA ARG A 647 -28.78 22.17 2.20
C ARG A 647 -27.42 21.85 2.84
N ILE A 648 -26.30 22.06 2.14
CA ILE A 648 -24.96 21.86 2.69
C ILE A 648 -24.76 22.75 3.91
N LEU A 649 -25.12 24.05 3.84
CA LEU A 649 -24.98 24.97 4.96
C LEU A 649 -25.86 24.55 6.14
N LYS A 650 -27.15 24.24 5.90
CA LYS A 650 -28.06 23.76 6.92
C LYS A 650 -27.59 22.51 7.65
N TYR A 651 -27.08 21.51 6.89
CA TYR A 651 -26.59 20.29 7.51
C TYR A 651 -25.26 20.48 8.20
N ALA A 652 -24.39 21.37 7.70
CA ALA A 652 -23.14 21.71 8.37
C ALA A 652 -23.39 22.35 9.75
N ASP A 653 -24.34 23.31 9.84
CA ASP A 653 -24.74 23.94 11.08
C ASP A 653 -25.35 22.92 12.05
N LYS A 654 -26.21 22.03 11.55
CA LYS A 654 -26.82 20.96 12.36
C LYS A 654 -25.73 20.04 12.94
N MET A 655 -24.79 19.58 12.14
CA MET A 655 -23.71 18.70 12.61
C MET A 655 -22.81 19.43 13.62
N ALA A 656 -22.44 20.69 13.38
CA ALA A 656 -21.65 21.49 14.31
C ALA A 656 -22.38 21.67 15.67
N ALA A 657 -23.71 21.77 15.65
CA ALA A 657 -24.52 21.82 16.86
C ALA A 657 -24.62 20.48 17.59
N GLU A 658 -24.60 19.35 16.89
CA GLU A 658 -24.77 18.01 17.48
C GLU A 658 -23.46 17.40 18.00
N TYR A 659 -22.32 17.62 17.31
CA TYR A 659 -21.04 16.98 17.63
C TYR A 659 -20.07 17.90 18.37
N THR A 660 -19.22 17.30 19.24
CA THR A 660 -18.17 18.02 19.95
C THR A 660 -16.88 18.15 19.11
N SER A 661 -16.13 19.24 19.32
CA SER A 661 -14.81 19.47 18.71
C SER A 661 -13.65 18.83 19.49
N GLU A 662 -13.91 18.11 20.60
CA GLU A 662 -12.86 17.46 21.40
C GLU A 662 -12.09 16.40 20.57
N ILE A 663 -12.82 15.62 19.77
CA ILE A 663 -12.25 14.76 18.72
C ILE A 663 -12.86 15.25 17.39
N PRO A 664 -12.15 16.05 16.58
CA PRO A 664 -12.74 16.87 15.53
C PRO A 664 -12.96 16.10 14.22
N LEU A 665 -13.64 14.99 14.27
CA LEU A 665 -14.14 14.32 13.07
C LEU A 665 -15.23 15.21 12.39
N VAL A 666 -16.05 15.90 13.20
CA VAL A 666 -16.88 17.03 12.79
C VAL A 666 -16.22 18.30 13.29
N GLU A 667 -15.91 19.23 12.39
CA GLU A 667 -15.31 20.52 12.69
C GLU A 667 -16.17 21.65 12.09
N GLY A 668 -16.78 22.47 12.94
CA GLY A 668 -17.77 23.48 12.52
C GLY A 668 -17.27 24.41 11.42
N ALA A 669 -16.02 24.87 11.48
CA ALA A 669 -15.45 25.76 10.48
C ALA A 669 -15.35 25.15 9.07
N ASN A 670 -15.13 23.83 8.97
CA ASN A 670 -14.88 23.12 7.70
C ASN A 670 -16.00 22.15 7.29
N GLN A 671 -17.01 21.93 8.15
CA GLN A 671 -18.03 20.90 7.90
C GLN A 671 -18.79 21.10 6.57
N ARG A 672 -19.05 22.35 6.20
CA ARG A 672 -19.64 22.67 4.89
C ARG A 672 -18.81 22.17 3.71
N ILE A 673 -17.48 22.27 3.81
CA ILE A 673 -16.55 21.82 2.75
C ILE A 673 -16.46 20.29 2.71
N LYS A 674 -16.46 19.63 3.89
CA LYS A 674 -16.52 18.16 3.97
C LYS A 674 -17.80 17.61 3.32
N LEU A 675 -18.96 18.19 3.63
CA LEU A 675 -20.24 17.83 3.01
C LEU A 675 -20.23 18.09 1.50
N ALA A 676 -19.69 19.23 1.04
CA ALA A 676 -19.59 19.52 -0.37
C ALA A 676 -18.74 18.47 -1.12
N ARG A 677 -17.58 18.05 -0.55
CA ARG A 677 -16.76 16.98 -1.12
C ARG A 677 -17.49 15.65 -1.25
N LEU A 678 -18.22 15.26 -0.21
CA LEU A 678 -19.00 14.02 -0.22
C LEU A 678 -20.17 14.10 -1.20
N ALA A 679 -20.86 15.23 -1.28
CA ALA A 679 -21.96 15.45 -2.24
C ALA A 679 -21.46 15.39 -3.70
N ILE A 680 -20.24 15.93 -3.98
CA ILE A 680 -19.60 15.77 -5.28
C ILE A 680 -19.31 14.29 -5.57
N ALA A 681 -18.83 13.55 -4.58
CA ALA A 681 -18.53 12.12 -4.72
C ALA A 681 -19.82 11.33 -5.02
N VAL A 682 -20.94 11.62 -4.37
CA VAL A 682 -22.24 11.02 -4.66
C VAL A 682 -22.69 11.36 -6.08
N ALA A 683 -22.63 12.63 -6.47
CA ALA A 683 -22.98 13.07 -7.81
C ALA A 683 -22.11 12.41 -8.88
N GLY A 684 -20.81 12.28 -8.62
CA GLY A 684 -19.86 11.57 -9.45
C GLY A 684 -20.22 10.10 -9.61
N ARG A 685 -20.46 9.39 -8.48
CA ARG A 685 -20.84 7.97 -8.47
C ARG A 685 -22.09 7.66 -9.31
N LEU A 686 -22.99 8.63 -9.37
CA LEU A 686 -24.28 8.53 -10.10
C LEU A 686 -24.22 9.14 -11.49
N PHE A 687 -23.04 9.48 -12.01
CA PHE A 687 -22.91 10.15 -13.30
C PHE A 687 -23.87 11.34 -13.46
N SER A 688 -24.02 12.14 -12.40
CA SER A 688 -24.87 13.33 -12.44
C SER A 688 -24.19 14.43 -13.23
N THR A 689 -24.66 14.65 -14.46
CA THR A 689 -23.98 15.49 -15.44
C THR A 689 -24.95 16.24 -16.35
N ASN A 690 -24.42 17.19 -17.12
CA ASN A 690 -25.14 17.88 -18.20
C ASN A 690 -25.30 16.95 -19.43
N THR A 691 -25.98 17.44 -20.46
CA THR A 691 -26.27 16.70 -21.70
C THR A 691 -25.01 16.29 -22.49
N THR A 692 -23.87 16.92 -22.24
CA THR A 692 -22.57 16.65 -22.92
C THR A 692 -21.64 15.76 -22.11
N GLY A 693 -21.93 15.48 -20.86
CA GLY A 693 -21.05 14.74 -19.98
C GLY A 693 -19.80 15.53 -19.54
N SER A 694 -19.79 16.84 -19.73
CA SER A 694 -18.59 17.68 -19.45
C SER A 694 -18.53 18.23 -18.03
N GLU A 695 -19.62 18.19 -17.29
CA GLU A 695 -19.73 18.80 -15.95
C GLU A 695 -20.28 17.78 -14.94
N ILE A 696 -19.90 17.92 -13.67
CA ILE A 696 -20.57 17.25 -12.54
C ILE A 696 -21.61 18.22 -11.99
N ILE A 697 -22.86 17.78 -11.86
CA ILE A 697 -23.95 18.58 -11.31
C ILE A 697 -24.34 18.01 -9.95
N VAL A 698 -24.10 18.77 -8.90
CA VAL A 698 -24.49 18.41 -7.54
C VAL A 698 -25.89 18.91 -7.25
N LYS A 699 -26.82 17.98 -7.03
CA LYS A 699 -28.24 18.24 -6.73
C LYS A 699 -28.52 18.07 -5.24
N PRO A 700 -29.66 18.59 -4.74
CA PRO A 700 -30.05 18.48 -3.33
C PRO A 700 -30.05 17.05 -2.79
N GLU A 701 -30.54 16.10 -3.56
CA GLU A 701 -30.61 14.68 -3.17
C GLU A 701 -29.22 14.02 -2.95
N HIS A 702 -28.18 14.53 -3.63
CA HIS A 702 -26.81 14.08 -3.39
C HIS A 702 -26.28 14.55 -2.04
N VAL A 703 -26.68 15.76 -1.64
CA VAL A 703 -26.33 16.33 -0.33
C VAL A 703 -27.07 15.57 0.78
N ASP A 704 -28.34 15.27 0.57
CA ASP A 704 -29.14 14.50 1.52
C ASP A 704 -28.53 13.13 1.77
N TYR A 705 -28.12 12.43 0.70
CA TYR A 705 -27.47 11.12 0.83
C TYR A 705 -26.12 11.22 1.54
N ALA A 706 -25.28 12.20 1.20
CA ALA A 706 -23.98 12.42 1.84
C ALA A 706 -24.13 12.68 3.36
N TYR A 707 -25.14 13.48 3.74
CA TYR A 707 -25.47 13.71 5.14
C TYR A 707 -25.96 12.43 5.84
N GLN A 708 -26.89 11.66 5.24
CA GLN A 708 -27.39 10.40 5.79
C GLN A 708 -26.27 9.36 5.96
N PHE A 709 -25.33 9.30 5.03
CA PHE A 709 -24.13 8.45 5.14
C PHE A 709 -23.32 8.81 6.38
N LEU A 710 -23.00 10.09 6.59
CA LEU A 710 -22.26 10.54 7.78
C LEU A 710 -23.06 10.28 9.06
N GLU A 711 -24.36 10.57 9.06
CA GLU A 711 -25.24 10.37 10.21
C GLU A 711 -25.29 8.90 10.60
N SER A 712 -25.43 7.99 9.62
CA SER A 712 -25.46 6.55 9.88
C SER A 712 -24.12 6.05 10.44
N ALA A 713 -22.98 6.49 9.88
CA ALA A 713 -21.66 6.12 10.35
C ALA A 713 -21.39 6.63 11.78
N TYR A 714 -21.77 7.86 12.08
CA TYR A 714 -21.50 8.51 13.37
C TYR A 714 -22.43 8.09 14.51
N LYS A 715 -23.65 7.65 14.18
CA LYS A 715 -24.61 7.05 15.11
C LYS A 715 -24.41 5.55 15.31
N LYS A 716 -23.48 4.95 14.56
CA LYS A 716 -23.15 3.53 14.69
C LYS A 716 -22.63 3.23 16.08
N ALA A 717 -23.20 2.22 16.76
CA ALA A 717 -22.87 1.89 18.15
C ALA A 717 -21.37 1.60 18.35
N SER A 718 -20.73 0.94 17.38
CA SER A 718 -19.30 0.63 17.43
C SER A 718 -18.38 1.85 17.31
N LEU A 719 -18.83 2.97 16.70
CA LEU A 719 -18.12 4.25 16.73
C LEU A 719 -18.48 5.07 17.98
N GLY A 720 -19.76 5.10 18.34
CA GLY A 720 -20.30 5.79 19.51
C GLY A 720 -20.01 7.31 19.52
N TYR A 721 -19.78 7.93 18.36
CA TYR A 721 -19.35 9.33 18.29
C TYR A 721 -20.49 10.30 18.63
N PHE A 722 -21.73 9.97 18.29
CA PHE A 722 -22.90 10.76 18.62
C PHE A 722 -23.14 10.77 20.15
N GLU A 723 -23.11 9.60 20.80
CA GLU A 723 -23.30 9.45 22.23
C GLU A 723 -22.17 10.13 23.02
N PHE A 724 -20.94 9.96 22.58
CA PHE A 724 -19.76 10.67 23.11
C PHE A 724 -19.96 12.18 23.06
N SER A 725 -20.35 12.71 21.91
CA SER A 725 -20.55 14.14 21.70
C SER A 725 -21.67 14.68 22.58
N ARG A 726 -22.79 13.94 22.71
CA ARG A 726 -23.89 14.31 23.59
C ARG A 726 -23.46 14.40 25.04
N GLN A 727 -22.76 13.38 25.55
CA GLN A 727 -22.27 13.37 26.94
C GLN A 727 -21.29 14.52 27.20
N ARG A 728 -20.40 14.82 26.24
CA ARG A 728 -19.45 15.93 26.41
C ARG A 728 -20.16 17.28 26.41
N LYS A 729 -21.11 17.50 25.54
CA LYS A 729 -21.90 18.76 25.52
C LYS A 729 -22.76 18.92 26.77
N GLU A 730 -23.34 17.86 27.31
CA GLU A 730 -24.08 17.89 28.58
C GLU A 730 -23.11 18.26 29.73
N GLN A 731 -21.90 17.69 29.79
CA GLN A 731 -20.87 18.03 30.77
C GLN A 731 -20.43 19.50 30.65
N GLU A 732 -20.21 19.99 29.40
CA GLU A 732 -19.86 21.38 29.15
C GLU A 732 -20.99 22.35 29.59
N ALA A 733 -22.21 22.00 29.26
CA ALA A 733 -23.38 22.79 29.66
C ALA A 733 -23.55 22.85 31.20
N MET A 734 -23.36 21.70 31.88
CA MET A 734 -23.37 21.66 33.35
C MET A 734 -22.23 22.50 33.96
N ALA A 735 -21.04 22.45 33.34
CA ALA A 735 -19.91 23.25 33.80
C ALA A 735 -20.13 24.75 33.61
N LEU A 736 -20.71 25.15 32.46
CA LEU A 736 -21.08 26.55 32.19
C LEU A 736 -22.18 27.03 33.16
N ALA A 737 -23.20 26.22 33.42
CA ALA A 737 -24.27 26.56 34.41
C ALA A 737 -23.68 26.72 35.82
N ALA A 738 -22.70 25.85 36.19
CA ALA A 738 -22.03 25.97 37.48
C ALA A 738 -21.12 27.24 37.53
N GLU A 739 -20.48 27.63 36.41
CA GLU A 739 -19.74 28.89 36.32
C GLU A 739 -20.65 30.10 36.44
N ASP A 740 -21.83 30.10 35.79
CA ASP A 740 -22.81 31.18 35.89
C ASP A 740 -23.38 31.31 37.31
N GLU A 741 -23.65 30.19 37.99
CA GLU A 741 -24.07 30.17 39.39
C GLU A 741 -23.00 30.81 40.31
N VAL A 742 -21.72 30.50 40.05
CA VAL A 742 -20.59 31.11 40.83
C VAL A 742 -20.47 32.60 40.52
N VAL A 743 -20.63 33.00 39.25
CA VAL A 743 -20.59 34.41 38.87
C VAL A 743 -21.68 35.19 39.56
N GLN A 744 -22.94 34.69 39.53
CA GLN A 744 -24.06 35.32 40.24
C GLN A 744 -23.81 35.39 41.75
N TYR A 745 -23.34 34.27 42.30
CA TYR A 745 -22.97 34.23 43.70
C TYR A 745 -21.91 35.26 44.11
N LEU A 746 -20.84 35.46 43.31
CA LEU A 746 -19.80 36.47 43.56
C LEU A 746 -20.34 37.90 43.36
N ALA A 747 -21.28 38.10 42.44
CA ALA A 747 -21.95 39.40 42.28
C ALA A 747 -22.81 39.77 43.49
N ASP A 748 -23.50 38.79 44.07
CA ASP A 748 -24.31 38.94 45.28
C ASP A 748 -23.48 39.07 46.53
N ASN A 749 -22.22 38.52 46.54
CA ASN A 749 -21.31 38.53 47.69
C ASN A 749 -20.02 39.30 47.37
N LYS A 750 -20.14 40.62 47.18
CA LYS A 750 -19.03 41.52 46.73
C LYS A 750 -17.79 41.46 47.65
N ALA A 751 -17.99 41.33 48.97
CA ALA A 751 -16.88 41.23 49.95
C ALA A 751 -15.99 39.97 49.65
N ILE A 752 -16.65 38.82 49.34
CA ILE A 752 -15.90 37.59 48.95
C ILE A 752 -15.20 37.78 47.60
N ALA A 753 -15.85 38.42 46.63
CA ALA A 753 -15.24 38.71 45.33
C ALA A 753 -13.98 39.61 45.47
N GLN A 754 -14.01 40.62 46.33
CA GLN A 754 -12.91 41.51 46.61
C GLN A 754 -11.73 40.80 47.31
N LEU A 755 -12.03 39.97 48.30
CA LEU A 755 -11.03 39.14 48.96
C LEU A 755 -10.34 38.22 47.93
N LEU A 756 -11.12 37.56 47.10
CA LEU A 756 -10.58 36.65 46.04
C LEU A 756 -9.79 37.39 44.99
N LEU A 757 -10.04 38.67 44.72
CA LEU A 757 -9.20 39.49 43.84
C LEU A 757 -7.85 39.87 44.47
N GLN A 758 -7.83 40.13 45.79
CA GLN A 758 -6.66 40.64 46.45
C GLN A 758 -5.71 39.53 46.95
N GLN A 759 -6.20 38.36 47.31
CA GLN A 759 -5.44 37.29 47.94
C GLN A 759 -5.28 36.10 46.99
N GLU A 760 -4.06 35.63 46.80
CA GLU A 760 -3.79 34.40 46.02
C GLU A 760 -4.11 33.12 46.82
N SER A 761 -3.87 33.16 48.11
CA SER A 761 -4.23 32.14 49.07
C SER A 761 -4.73 32.82 50.36
N PHE A 762 -5.67 32.21 51.06
CA PHE A 762 -6.33 32.79 52.20
C PHE A 762 -6.77 31.73 53.22
N ARG A 763 -6.96 32.13 54.47
CA ARG A 763 -7.43 31.29 55.58
C ARG A 763 -8.84 31.73 56.01
N ASN A 764 -9.47 30.94 56.87
CA ASN A 764 -10.78 31.28 57.42
C ASN A 764 -10.74 32.64 58.14
N GLU A 765 -9.65 32.93 58.88
CA GLU A 765 -9.43 34.17 59.62
C GLU A 765 -9.34 35.40 58.69
N ASP A 766 -8.78 35.21 57.49
CA ASP A 766 -8.71 36.29 56.47
C ASP A 766 -10.11 36.64 55.95
N VAL A 767 -10.98 35.65 55.77
CA VAL A 767 -12.36 35.82 55.34
C VAL A 767 -13.18 36.47 56.49
N GLU A 768 -13.03 36.04 57.77
CA GLU A 768 -13.64 36.62 58.90
C GLU A 768 -13.30 38.12 58.99
N TYR A 769 -12.03 38.47 58.90
CA TYR A 769 -11.53 39.83 59.05
C TYR A 769 -11.84 40.75 57.87
N MET A 770 -11.59 40.32 56.64
CA MET A 770 -11.75 41.18 55.44
C MET A 770 -13.21 41.32 54.97
N CYS A 771 -14.07 40.34 55.25
CA CYS A 771 -15.48 40.38 54.84
C CYS A 771 -16.45 40.69 55.97
N ASP A 772 -15.94 40.84 57.23
CA ASP A 772 -16.74 41.05 58.43
C ASP A 772 -17.85 39.97 58.61
N PHE A 773 -17.46 38.72 58.41
CA PHE A 773 -18.40 37.59 58.53
C PHE A 773 -18.16 36.80 59.84
N ASP A 774 -19.26 36.26 60.35
CA ASP A 774 -19.22 35.30 61.42
C ASP A 774 -18.70 33.92 60.94
N ARG A 775 -18.24 33.07 61.87
CA ARG A 775 -17.71 31.76 61.55
C ARG A 775 -18.66 30.84 60.81
N VAL A 776 -19.97 31.02 60.95
CA VAL A 776 -20.97 30.19 60.25
C VAL A 776 -21.07 30.61 58.76
N SER A 777 -21.15 31.92 58.52
CA SER A 777 -21.17 32.52 57.20
C SER A 777 -19.89 32.20 56.43
N VAL A 778 -18.72 32.31 57.05
CA VAL A 778 -17.44 31.91 56.42
C VAL A 778 -17.44 30.46 55.95
N ARG A 779 -17.92 29.53 56.78
CA ARG A 779 -18.04 28.12 56.44
C ARG A 779 -19.00 27.89 55.27
N ALA A 780 -20.09 28.64 55.22
CA ALA A 780 -21.06 28.53 54.12
C ALA A 780 -20.44 28.98 52.81
N HIS A 781 -19.79 30.14 52.76
CA HIS A 781 -19.12 30.67 51.60
C HIS A 781 -17.98 29.75 51.09
N LEU A 782 -17.15 29.26 52.00
CA LEU A 782 -16.07 28.33 51.61
C LEU A 782 -16.57 26.96 51.17
N ARG A 783 -17.67 26.47 51.75
CA ARG A 783 -18.31 25.24 51.27
C ARG A 783 -18.88 25.42 49.85
N PHE A 784 -19.55 26.52 49.54
CA PHE A 784 -20.07 26.83 48.24
C PHE A 784 -18.96 26.85 47.21
N LEU A 785 -17.90 27.67 47.40
CA LEU A 785 -16.78 27.77 46.50
C LEU A 785 -16.00 26.43 46.33
N THR A 786 -15.89 25.64 47.42
CA THR A 786 -15.25 24.31 47.33
C THR A 786 -16.12 23.31 46.57
N LYS A 787 -17.44 23.31 46.81
CA LYS A 787 -18.42 22.44 46.11
C LYS A 787 -18.37 22.66 44.61
N HIS A 788 -18.26 23.93 44.15
CA HIS A 788 -18.15 24.27 42.74
C HIS A 788 -16.72 24.21 42.18
N GLY A 789 -15.75 23.68 42.93
CA GLY A 789 -14.36 23.48 42.49
C GLY A 789 -13.58 24.77 42.24
N MET A 790 -14.01 25.90 42.81
CA MET A 790 -13.40 27.22 42.64
C MET A 790 -12.19 27.44 43.55
N ILE A 791 -12.17 26.81 44.73
CA ILE A 791 -11.07 26.83 45.68
C ILE A 791 -10.72 25.40 46.12
N ARG A 792 -9.45 25.20 46.52
CA ARG A 792 -8.98 23.92 47.05
C ARG A 792 -8.23 24.15 48.36
N LYS A 793 -8.49 23.30 49.34
CA LYS A 793 -7.78 23.32 50.62
C LYS A 793 -6.31 22.92 50.44
N LYS A 794 -5.39 23.72 50.97
CA LYS A 794 -3.94 23.47 50.97
C LYS A 794 -3.39 23.83 52.33
N GLY A 795 -3.02 22.82 53.12
CA GLY A 795 -2.60 23.02 54.52
C GLY A 795 -3.72 23.62 55.36
N PHE A 796 -3.43 24.75 56.03
CA PHE A 796 -4.37 25.49 56.88
C PHE A 796 -5.19 26.55 56.13
N GLY A 797 -5.02 26.67 54.78
CA GLY A 797 -5.71 27.68 53.98
C GLY A 797 -6.34 27.10 52.71
N TYR A 798 -6.77 28.00 51.83
CA TYR A 798 -7.38 27.72 50.53
C TYR A 798 -6.59 28.43 49.40
N VAL A 799 -6.51 27.79 48.26
CA VAL A 799 -5.93 28.36 47.01
C VAL A 799 -6.98 28.37 45.92
N LYS A 800 -6.96 29.43 45.12
CA LYS A 800 -7.84 29.59 43.97
C LYS A 800 -7.51 28.53 42.91
N GLN A 801 -8.53 28.01 42.23
CA GLN A 801 -8.37 27.14 41.08
C GLN A 801 -8.33 27.96 39.79
N PRO A 802 -7.72 27.45 38.70
CA PRO A 802 -7.59 28.20 37.43
C PRO A 802 -8.90 28.78 36.90
N ILE A 803 -10.01 28.04 37.03
CA ILE A 803 -11.37 28.47 36.61
C ILE A 803 -11.76 29.76 37.33
N LEU A 804 -11.63 29.81 38.64
CA LEU A 804 -11.94 31.01 39.43
C LEU A 804 -11.05 32.19 39.03
N ILE A 805 -9.77 31.96 38.79
CA ILE A 805 -8.83 33.01 38.35
C ILE A 805 -9.28 33.58 36.99
N ARG A 806 -9.76 32.72 36.08
CA ARG A 806 -10.33 33.15 34.79
C ARG A 806 -11.57 34.02 35.00
N ILE A 807 -12.53 33.53 35.76
CA ILE A 807 -13.78 34.26 36.08
C ILE A 807 -13.50 35.65 36.67
N LEU A 808 -12.54 35.73 37.58
CA LEU A 808 -12.17 36.99 38.22
C LEU A 808 -11.46 37.98 37.27
N ARG A 809 -10.75 37.49 36.24
CA ARG A 809 -10.06 38.33 35.24
C ARG A 809 -10.99 38.80 34.10
N GLU A 810 -11.88 37.96 33.63
CA GLU A 810 -12.74 38.26 32.48
C GLU A 810 -13.85 39.28 32.83
N ARG A 811 -14.30 39.36 34.07
CA ARG A 811 -15.28 40.33 34.51
C ARG A 811 -14.60 41.38 35.41
N ARG A 812 -14.66 42.65 34.96
CA ARG A 812 -14.22 43.78 35.79
C ARG A 812 -15.19 43.89 36.98
N TRP A 813 -14.85 43.30 38.12
CA TRP A 813 -15.54 43.39 39.39
C TRP A 813 -15.26 44.78 40.02
N GLN A 814 -15.41 45.89 39.28
CA GLN A 814 -15.17 47.24 39.79
C GLN A 814 -16.50 47.86 40.20
N ASN A 815 -16.57 48.11 41.53
CA ASN A 815 -17.46 48.99 42.29
C ASN A 815 -18.99 48.75 42.25
#